data_131ff5b04ea2b0a866ce2f942cda07a8
#
_entry.id   131ff5b04ea2b0a866ce2f942cda07a8
#
_cell.length_a   1.000
_cell.length_b   1.000
_cell.length_c   1.000
_cell.angle_alpha   90.00
_cell.angle_beta   90.00
_cell.angle_gamma   90.00
#
_symmetry.space_group_name_H-M   'P 1'
#
loop_
_entity.id
_entity.type
_entity.pdbx_description
1 polymer ?
#
loop_
_entity_poly.entity_id
_entity_poly.type
_entity_poly.pdbx_seq_one_letter_code
_entity_poly.pdbx_strand_id
1 'polypeptide(L)'
;MGSEGIVKKPLQYPIARRDESVVDNYHGVAISDPYRWIEDPDSEEVKEFVAKQMKVTESVLRNCNSRDRLRDKLTKSYDYPRYGCPFQKGNKYFYFHNPGLRSHPILYIQINFQDSLDEDGEVLLDPNGLSEDGTVALRVFEVSHDARYLAYGLSSSGSDWLTLQVMNVDDKTVQPDKLSWVKFTSISWTHDTKGFFYCRFPAPKETQKKDVGTEVNVNYNHQLYYHLLGTKQSEDILCWNDLENPTHILEARLADDGKYLLMNICKGAARLNKFYCCDLSTLPNGVESHRGKGILPFVKVIDNFEANYEAIVNNDTIFTFLTNKHAPRYKLARVDLKKPSIWNEVLKESEKDVIDSVLPINGNQLIVSYLSDCKHVLQIRDLERGDLLHTLPIDIGSVNYISARRQDTMFFVKLSSFITPGVVYQFDLKTMVPQVKVLREIVVPGFDQAAYHANQVFVHSKDGTQVPVFIMARKDLVLDGSHPCLLFGYGGYGVSLTPSFDITRVVLAHHLGVVFCIANIRGGGEYGEEWHQAGSLGNKQNCFDDFISVAEHLISSGYTNPSKLCIEGGSNGGTLIGACINQRPDLFGCALAHAGVMDMLRYHKFTIGHAWLSEFGCSDKEDDFHYLIKYSPLHNVKRPWEDAPIRSIQYPSTMLLTADHDDRVVPLHTLKLLATIQHELCTSVKNSRQINPIIGRISSKSGHGCGTSTQTMIDKRVDCYSFIAEALGAPWID
;
A
#
# COMPACT_ATOMS: atom_id res chain seq x y z
N MET A 1 1.41 42.82 -29.11
CA MET A 1 1.10 43.35 -27.81
C MET A 1 1.66 42.34 -26.83
N GLY A 2 2.79 42.69 -26.14
CA GLY A 2 3.48 41.76 -25.27
C GLY A 2 2.65 41.43 -24.04
N SER A 3 2.50 40.18 -23.73
CA SER A 3 1.98 39.71 -22.44
C SER A 3 2.98 40.13 -21.37
N GLU A 4 2.64 41.14 -20.58
CA GLU A 4 3.32 41.41 -19.33
C GLU A 4 3.22 40.14 -18.47
N GLY A 5 4.34 39.44 -18.31
CA GLY A 5 4.44 38.28 -17.42
C GLY A 5 4.04 38.72 -16.00
N ILE A 6 3.00 38.10 -15.45
CA ILE A 6 2.61 38.29 -14.05
C ILE A 6 3.81 37.88 -13.22
N VAL A 7 4.50 38.87 -12.61
CA VAL A 7 5.58 38.61 -11.65
C VAL A 7 4.92 37.92 -10.45
N LYS A 8 5.06 36.60 -10.34
CA LYS A 8 4.59 35.86 -9.18
C LYS A 8 5.31 36.43 -7.94
N LYS A 9 4.58 37.04 -7.02
CA LYS A 9 5.13 37.47 -5.74
C LYS A 9 5.49 36.26 -4.90
N PRO A 10 6.64 36.26 -4.21
CA PRO A 10 6.98 35.19 -3.28
C PRO A 10 5.87 34.98 -2.24
N LEU A 11 5.54 33.73 -1.95
CA LEU A 11 4.60 33.39 -0.89
C LEU A 11 5.18 33.76 0.47
N GLN A 12 4.31 34.22 1.37
CA GLN A 12 4.66 34.43 2.76
C GLN A 12 4.40 33.16 3.55
N TYR A 13 5.45 32.53 4.05
CA TYR A 13 5.39 31.33 4.85
C TYR A 13 5.36 31.62 6.35
N PRO A 14 4.63 30.82 7.15
CA PRO A 14 4.71 30.92 8.60
C PRO A 14 6.11 30.53 9.07
N ILE A 15 6.66 31.30 9.99
CA ILE A 15 7.96 30.99 10.58
C ILE A 15 7.73 29.97 11.69
N ALA A 16 8.27 28.77 11.53
CA ALA A 16 8.32 27.76 12.57
C ALA A 16 9.44 28.09 13.57
N ARG A 17 9.18 27.92 14.86
CA ARG A 17 10.20 28.08 15.91
C ARG A 17 11.33 27.07 15.68
N ARG A 18 12.56 27.54 15.82
CA ARG A 18 13.75 26.70 15.78
C ARG A 18 14.38 26.64 17.17
N ASP A 19 14.63 25.40 17.61
CA ASP A 19 15.37 25.15 18.85
C ASP A 19 16.76 24.63 18.52
N GLU A 20 17.72 25.49 18.40
CA GLU A 20 19.10 25.16 18.02
C GLU A 20 19.86 24.40 19.12
N SER A 21 19.30 24.28 20.32
CA SER A 21 19.89 23.50 21.41
C SER A 21 19.68 21.99 21.25
N VAL A 22 18.73 21.57 20.40
CA VAL A 22 18.43 20.16 20.17
C VAL A 22 19.40 19.58 19.15
N VAL A 23 20.35 18.80 19.65
CA VAL A 23 21.39 18.18 18.85
C VAL A 23 21.53 16.71 19.30
N ASP A 24 21.36 15.77 18.37
CA ASP A 24 21.66 14.36 18.60
C ASP A 24 23.10 14.04 18.21
N ASN A 25 23.70 13.10 18.91
CA ASN A 25 25.02 12.57 18.55
C ASN A 25 24.88 11.16 17.98
N TYR A 26 25.19 10.99 16.72
CA TYR A 26 25.24 9.70 16.06
C TYR A 26 26.70 9.34 15.76
N HIS A 27 27.25 8.40 16.52
CA HIS A 27 28.60 7.87 16.30
C HIS A 27 29.70 8.95 16.21
N GLY A 28 29.58 9.98 17.06
CA GLY A 28 30.50 11.13 17.08
C GLY A 28 30.12 12.29 16.13
N VAL A 29 29.07 12.13 15.32
CA VAL A 29 28.55 13.18 14.44
C VAL A 29 27.38 13.88 15.10
N ALA A 30 27.49 15.20 15.28
CA ALA A 30 26.43 16.03 15.84
C ALA A 30 25.42 16.39 14.74
N ILE A 31 24.16 16.03 14.95
CA ILE A 31 23.04 16.30 14.02
C ILE A 31 22.02 17.19 14.72
N SER A 32 21.79 18.39 14.19
CA SER A 32 20.78 19.32 14.70
C SER A 32 19.37 18.89 14.30
N ASP A 33 18.43 18.97 15.24
CA ASP A 33 17.00 18.73 15.00
C ASP A 33 16.16 19.88 15.59
N PRO A 34 16.22 21.07 15.00
CA PRO A 34 15.61 22.27 15.58
C PRO A 34 14.07 22.24 15.58
N TYR A 35 13.48 21.26 14.92
CA TYR A 35 12.04 21.05 14.84
C TYR A 35 11.55 19.82 15.62
N ARG A 36 12.33 19.33 16.60
CA ARG A 36 11.98 18.20 17.47
C ARG A 36 10.61 18.38 18.14
N TRP A 37 10.22 19.61 18.47
CA TRP A 37 8.93 19.94 19.07
C TRP A 37 7.72 19.51 18.23
N ILE A 38 7.90 19.36 16.90
CA ILE A 38 6.85 18.85 15.99
C ILE A 38 6.51 17.37 16.24
N GLU A 39 7.33 16.65 16.96
CA GLU A 39 7.10 15.23 17.30
C GLU A 39 5.96 15.04 18.33
N ASP A 40 5.49 16.10 18.99
CA ASP A 40 4.33 16.06 19.89
C ASP A 40 3.07 16.56 19.17
N PRO A 41 2.24 15.65 18.61
CA PRO A 41 1.05 16.03 17.84
C PRO A 41 -0.05 16.67 18.70
N ASP A 42 0.01 16.49 20.02
CA ASP A 42 -1.00 17.00 20.95
C ASP A 42 -0.70 18.45 21.38
N SER A 43 0.52 18.95 21.15
CA SER A 43 0.90 20.30 21.55
C SER A 43 0.15 21.37 20.76
N GLU A 44 -0.26 22.45 21.46
CA GLU A 44 -0.94 23.58 20.82
C GLU A 44 -0.05 24.25 19.76
N GLU A 45 1.27 24.25 19.96
CA GLU A 45 2.22 24.79 18.99
C GLU A 45 2.18 24.05 17.65
N VAL A 46 2.10 22.71 17.66
CA VAL A 46 1.97 21.90 16.44
C VAL A 46 0.63 22.16 15.76
N LYS A 47 -0.47 22.18 16.52
CA LYS A 47 -1.80 22.48 15.98
C LYS A 47 -1.86 23.86 15.32
N GLU A 48 -1.25 24.87 15.95
CA GLU A 48 -1.18 26.22 15.39
C GLU A 48 -0.31 26.25 14.11
N PHE A 49 0.82 25.54 14.11
CA PHE A 49 1.68 25.42 12.93
C PHE A 49 0.93 24.79 11.76
N VAL A 50 0.24 23.66 11.99
CA VAL A 50 -0.60 22.98 10.98
C VAL A 50 -1.68 23.93 10.45
N ALA A 51 -2.40 24.63 11.32
CA ALA A 51 -3.44 25.58 10.91
C ALA A 51 -2.88 26.71 10.03
N LYS A 52 -1.70 27.24 10.35
CA LYS A 52 -1.03 28.27 9.53
C LYS A 52 -0.60 27.70 8.17
N GLN A 53 -0.07 26.48 8.13
CA GLN A 53 0.32 25.83 6.88
C GLN A 53 -0.89 25.58 5.98
N MET A 54 -2.01 25.13 6.54
CA MET A 54 -3.26 24.90 5.77
C MET A 54 -3.80 26.20 5.18
N LYS A 55 -3.66 27.36 5.85
CA LYS A 55 -4.03 28.67 5.29
C LYS A 55 -3.18 29.01 4.05
N VAL A 56 -1.87 28.76 4.10
CA VAL A 56 -0.98 28.96 2.94
C VAL A 56 -1.41 28.04 1.79
N THR A 57 -1.62 26.76 2.07
CA THR A 57 -2.05 25.78 1.07
C THR A 57 -3.36 26.18 0.41
N GLU A 58 -4.36 26.57 1.19
CA GLU A 58 -5.66 27.02 0.64
C GLU A 58 -5.49 28.29 -0.19
N SER A 59 -4.62 29.22 0.19
CA SER A 59 -4.36 30.44 -0.59
C SER A 59 -3.75 30.14 -1.97
N VAL A 60 -2.91 29.11 -2.06
CA VAL A 60 -2.34 28.64 -3.34
C VAL A 60 -3.39 27.91 -4.18
N LEU A 61 -4.10 26.94 -3.58
CA LEU A 61 -5.08 26.14 -4.30
C LEU A 61 -6.29 26.93 -4.78
N ARG A 62 -6.70 27.95 -4.04
CA ARG A 62 -7.81 28.85 -4.44
C ARG A 62 -7.53 29.61 -5.73
N ASN A 63 -6.25 29.83 -6.04
CA ASN A 63 -5.82 30.51 -7.25
C ASN A 63 -5.60 29.56 -8.46
N CYS A 64 -5.80 28.25 -8.29
CA CYS A 64 -5.69 27.32 -9.39
C CYS A 64 -6.94 27.34 -10.27
N ASN A 65 -6.82 27.85 -11.49
CA ASN A 65 -7.93 28.09 -12.41
C ASN A 65 -8.73 26.84 -12.81
N SER A 66 -8.10 25.67 -12.79
CA SER A 66 -8.71 24.37 -13.17
C SER A 66 -9.46 23.69 -12.04
N ARG A 67 -9.37 24.18 -10.79
CA ARG A 67 -9.80 23.45 -9.58
C ARG A 67 -11.29 23.08 -9.60
N ASP A 68 -12.17 24.01 -9.90
CA ASP A 68 -13.60 23.75 -9.91
C ASP A 68 -14.00 22.82 -11.06
N ARG A 69 -13.39 22.99 -12.24
CA ARG A 69 -13.60 22.08 -13.39
C ARG A 69 -13.12 20.67 -13.08
N LEU A 70 -11.95 20.52 -12.43
CA LEU A 70 -11.43 19.23 -12.00
C LEU A 70 -12.37 18.57 -10.99
N ARG A 71 -12.90 19.33 -10.02
CA ARG A 71 -13.87 18.80 -9.04
C ARG A 71 -15.10 18.24 -9.72
N ASP A 72 -15.69 19.00 -10.64
CA ASP A 72 -16.86 18.58 -11.40
C ASP A 72 -16.58 17.30 -12.24
N LYS A 73 -15.47 17.30 -12.98
CA LYS A 73 -15.09 16.17 -13.84
C LYS A 73 -14.72 14.93 -13.05
N LEU A 74 -13.91 15.06 -11.99
CA LEU A 74 -13.52 13.93 -11.14
C LEU A 74 -14.75 13.33 -10.45
N THR A 75 -15.65 14.15 -9.91
CA THR A 75 -16.88 13.67 -9.27
C THR A 75 -17.75 12.89 -10.26
N LYS A 76 -18.00 13.47 -11.45
CA LYS A 76 -18.80 12.81 -12.50
C LYS A 76 -18.13 11.53 -13.02
N SER A 77 -16.82 11.55 -13.23
CA SER A 77 -16.08 10.39 -13.73
C SER A 77 -15.96 9.30 -12.69
N TYR A 78 -16.07 9.61 -11.40
CA TYR A 78 -16.06 8.63 -10.31
C TYR A 78 -17.42 7.98 -10.05
N ASP A 79 -18.47 8.54 -10.63
CA ASP A 79 -19.86 8.07 -10.49
C ASP A 79 -20.16 6.93 -11.48
N TYR A 80 -19.56 5.77 -11.22
CA TYR A 80 -19.83 4.54 -11.97
C TYR A 80 -19.79 3.31 -11.05
N PRO A 81 -20.53 2.24 -11.42
CA PRO A 81 -20.57 1.02 -10.61
C PRO A 81 -19.21 0.33 -10.57
N ARG A 82 -18.72 0.05 -9.37
CA ARG A 82 -17.48 -0.69 -9.12
C ARG A 82 -17.78 -1.97 -8.37
N TYR A 83 -17.27 -3.08 -8.88
CA TYR A 83 -17.48 -4.42 -8.32
C TYR A 83 -16.16 -5.04 -7.90
N GLY A 84 -16.16 -5.68 -6.72
CA GLY A 84 -15.12 -6.58 -6.28
C GLY A 84 -15.21 -7.95 -6.97
N CYS A 85 -14.18 -8.77 -6.81
CA CYS A 85 -14.22 -10.17 -7.19
C CYS A 85 -15.15 -10.92 -6.22
N PRO A 86 -16.09 -11.74 -6.68
CA PRO A 86 -16.93 -12.55 -5.80
C PRO A 86 -16.12 -13.64 -5.11
N PHE A 87 -16.53 -14.03 -3.92
CA PHE A 87 -15.97 -15.17 -3.19
C PHE A 87 -17.08 -16.02 -2.57
N GLN A 88 -16.80 -17.30 -2.35
CA GLN A 88 -17.78 -18.25 -1.82
C GLN A 88 -17.38 -18.74 -0.43
N LYS A 89 -18.34 -18.80 0.48
CA LYS A 89 -18.27 -19.49 1.77
C LYS A 89 -19.54 -20.33 1.97
N GLY A 90 -19.39 -21.56 2.41
CA GLY A 90 -20.52 -22.49 2.42
C GLY A 90 -21.18 -22.57 1.04
N ASN A 91 -22.47 -22.35 1.00
CA ASN A 91 -23.29 -22.28 -0.23
C ASN A 91 -23.64 -20.85 -0.65
N LYS A 92 -23.04 -19.82 -0.03
CA LYS A 92 -23.33 -18.40 -0.27
C LYS A 92 -22.17 -17.73 -0.99
N TYR A 93 -22.51 -16.75 -1.84
CA TYR A 93 -21.57 -15.90 -2.55
C TYR A 93 -21.60 -14.50 -1.97
N PHE A 94 -20.45 -13.88 -1.87
CA PHE A 94 -20.27 -12.55 -1.32
C PHE A 94 -19.49 -11.69 -2.31
N TYR A 95 -19.83 -10.42 -2.43
CA TYR A 95 -19.09 -9.48 -3.26
C TYR A 95 -19.23 -8.05 -2.77
N PHE A 96 -18.22 -7.24 -3.03
CA PHE A 96 -18.30 -5.80 -2.78
C PHE A 96 -18.83 -5.08 -4.00
N HIS A 97 -19.69 -4.12 -3.77
CA HIS A 97 -20.21 -3.23 -4.80
C HIS A 97 -20.31 -1.80 -4.28
N ASN A 98 -19.84 -0.85 -5.07
CA ASN A 98 -20.12 0.57 -4.89
C ASN A 98 -20.87 1.06 -6.12
N PRO A 99 -22.14 1.50 -5.99
CA PRO A 99 -22.94 1.90 -7.14
C PRO A 99 -22.47 3.21 -7.82
N GLY A 100 -21.58 3.97 -7.15
CA GLY A 100 -21.04 5.23 -7.67
C GLY A 100 -20.30 6.02 -6.59
N LEU A 101 -20.93 7.04 -6.05
CA LEU A 101 -20.32 7.99 -5.10
C LEU A 101 -20.50 7.64 -3.63
N ARG A 102 -20.94 6.42 -3.28
CA ARG A 102 -20.95 5.98 -1.87
C ARG A 102 -19.56 6.11 -1.27
N SER A 103 -19.47 6.53 -0.01
CA SER A 103 -18.20 6.69 0.69
C SER A 103 -17.36 5.43 0.69
N HIS A 104 -18.00 4.26 0.90
CA HIS A 104 -17.36 2.97 0.95
C HIS A 104 -18.12 1.92 0.13
N PRO A 105 -17.44 0.86 -0.36
CA PRO A 105 -18.09 -0.30 -0.94
C PRO A 105 -18.98 -1.00 0.08
N ILE A 106 -20.09 -1.52 -0.38
CA ILE A 106 -21.09 -2.26 0.38
C ILE A 106 -20.85 -3.75 0.16
N LEU A 107 -20.90 -4.57 1.21
CA LEU A 107 -20.81 -6.02 1.12
C LEU A 107 -22.21 -6.61 0.89
N TYR A 108 -22.35 -7.32 -0.21
CA TYR A 108 -23.57 -8.02 -0.62
C TYR A 108 -23.43 -9.53 -0.45
N ILE A 109 -24.57 -10.18 -0.31
CA ILE A 109 -24.71 -11.64 -0.25
C ILE A 109 -25.70 -12.11 -1.30
N GLN A 110 -25.41 -13.27 -1.92
CA GLN A 110 -26.26 -13.95 -2.89
C GLN A 110 -26.27 -15.45 -2.61
N ILE A 111 -27.46 -16.05 -2.50
CA ILE A 111 -27.58 -17.46 -2.13
C ILE A 111 -27.43 -18.38 -3.35
N ASN A 112 -27.97 -17.97 -4.49
CA ASN A 112 -27.89 -18.74 -5.74
C ASN A 112 -27.10 -17.94 -6.77
N PHE A 113 -25.93 -18.45 -7.15
CA PHE A 113 -25.17 -17.89 -8.25
C PHE A 113 -25.77 -18.41 -9.57
N GLN A 114 -26.76 -17.71 -10.08
CA GLN A 114 -27.30 -17.94 -11.43
C GLN A 114 -26.62 -17.02 -12.40
N ASP A 115 -25.53 -17.46 -13.02
CA ASP A 115 -24.90 -16.91 -14.22
C ASP A 115 -24.66 -15.37 -14.29
N SER A 116 -25.06 -14.59 -13.31
CA SER A 116 -24.82 -13.16 -13.20
C SER A 116 -24.67 -12.72 -11.72
N LEU A 117 -23.86 -11.72 -11.47
CA LEU A 117 -23.93 -10.92 -10.25
C LEU A 117 -25.10 -9.96 -10.47
N ASP A 118 -26.30 -10.37 -10.09
CA ASP A 118 -27.48 -9.56 -10.26
C ASP A 118 -27.42 -8.30 -9.39
N GLU A 119 -28.07 -7.24 -9.87
CA GLU A 119 -28.30 -6.01 -9.10
C GLU A 119 -29.14 -6.27 -7.83
N ASP A 120 -29.68 -7.49 -7.70
CA ASP A 120 -30.59 -7.95 -6.65
C ASP A 120 -29.87 -8.71 -5.48
N GLY A 121 -28.55 -8.62 -5.35
CA GLY A 121 -27.86 -9.13 -4.16
C GLY A 121 -28.38 -8.44 -2.90
N GLU A 122 -28.55 -9.19 -1.83
CA GLU A 122 -28.99 -8.66 -0.54
C GLU A 122 -27.82 -7.97 0.18
N VAL A 123 -28.04 -6.76 0.71
CA VAL A 123 -27.02 -6.05 1.51
C VAL A 123 -26.77 -6.84 2.78
N LEU A 124 -25.52 -7.23 3.02
CA LEU A 124 -25.09 -7.84 4.27
C LEU A 124 -24.54 -6.79 5.24
N LEU A 125 -23.61 -5.96 4.79
CA LEU A 125 -22.99 -4.91 5.60
C LEU A 125 -22.79 -3.65 4.76
N ASP A 126 -23.42 -2.56 5.19
CA ASP A 126 -23.24 -1.22 4.61
C ASP A 126 -22.43 -0.32 5.57
N PRO A 127 -21.15 -0.08 5.33
CA PRO A 127 -20.34 0.80 6.15
C PRO A 127 -20.78 2.27 6.11
N ASN A 128 -21.52 2.68 5.07
CA ASN A 128 -21.94 4.07 4.89
C ASN A 128 -22.96 4.55 5.94
N GLY A 129 -23.63 3.61 6.61
CA GLY A 129 -24.54 3.92 7.71
C GLY A 129 -23.88 4.00 9.10
N LEU A 130 -22.57 3.72 9.20
CA LEU A 130 -21.86 3.64 10.48
C LEU A 130 -21.31 4.98 10.97
N SER A 131 -21.17 5.96 10.09
CA SER A 131 -20.79 7.34 10.44
C SER A 131 -21.40 8.33 9.45
N GLU A 132 -21.79 9.51 9.93
CA GLU A 132 -22.39 10.56 9.10
C GLU A 132 -21.38 11.15 8.08
N ASP A 133 -20.11 11.22 8.49
CA ASP A 133 -19.03 11.82 7.69
C ASP A 133 -18.21 10.79 6.87
N GLY A 134 -18.60 9.52 6.88
CA GLY A 134 -17.91 8.45 6.15
C GLY A 134 -16.50 8.13 6.68
N THR A 135 -16.19 8.49 7.94
CA THR A 135 -14.87 8.23 8.54
C THR A 135 -14.72 6.82 9.08
N VAL A 136 -15.82 6.06 9.25
CA VAL A 136 -15.78 4.66 9.65
C VAL A 136 -15.77 3.77 8.42
N ALA A 137 -14.76 2.91 8.33
CA ALA A 137 -14.53 2.04 7.18
C ALA A 137 -14.32 0.58 7.59
N LEU A 138 -14.82 -0.34 6.79
CA LEU A 138 -14.50 -1.76 6.86
C LEU A 138 -13.07 -2.01 6.35
N ARG A 139 -12.22 -2.68 7.16
CA ARG A 139 -10.81 -2.88 6.84
C ARG A 139 -10.41 -4.36 6.74
N VAL A 140 -10.92 -5.17 7.61
CA VAL A 140 -10.69 -6.62 7.64
C VAL A 140 -12.01 -7.33 7.85
N PHE A 141 -12.18 -8.47 7.24
CA PHE A 141 -13.38 -9.27 7.41
C PHE A 141 -13.07 -10.73 7.08
N GLU A 142 -13.80 -11.63 7.69
CA GLU A 142 -13.77 -13.05 7.36
C GLU A 142 -15.13 -13.68 7.67
N VAL A 143 -15.69 -14.38 6.70
CA VAL A 143 -16.92 -15.15 6.85
C VAL A 143 -16.56 -16.54 7.37
N SER A 144 -17.31 -17.07 8.33
CA SER A 144 -17.12 -18.43 8.85
C SER A 144 -17.28 -19.50 7.74
N HIS A 145 -16.67 -20.67 7.94
CA HIS A 145 -16.68 -21.75 6.92
C HIS A 145 -18.07 -22.20 6.52
N ASP A 146 -19.01 -22.20 7.47
CA ASP A 146 -20.42 -22.54 7.26
C ASP A 146 -21.29 -21.35 6.81
N ALA A 147 -20.69 -20.17 6.62
CA ALA A 147 -21.34 -18.92 6.24
C ALA A 147 -22.44 -18.44 7.21
N ARG A 148 -22.33 -18.79 8.51
CA ARG A 148 -23.28 -18.32 9.54
C ARG A 148 -22.89 -16.98 10.15
N TYR A 149 -21.59 -16.70 10.26
CA TYR A 149 -21.09 -15.48 10.90
C TYR A 149 -20.10 -14.74 10.03
N LEU A 150 -20.12 -13.42 10.13
CA LEU A 150 -19.13 -12.50 9.59
C LEU A 150 -18.40 -11.83 10.76
N ALA A 151 -17.12 -12.07 10.93
CA ALA A 151 -16.26 -11.26 11.78
C ALA A 151 -15.64 -10.14 10.94
N TYR A 152 -15.70 -8.91 11.43
CA TYR A 152 -15.26 -7.75 10.66
C TYR A 152 -14.65 -6.68 11.55
N GLY A 153 -13.65 -5.98 11.02
CA GLY A 153 -12.92 -4.92 11.71
C GLY A 153 -13.18 -3.55 11.09
N LEU A 154 -13.59 -2.63 11.95
CA LEU A 154 -13.87 -1.25 11.61
C LEU A 154 -12.72 -0.35 12.04
N SER A 155 -12.28 0.51 11.13
CA SER A 155 -11.34 1.60 11.38
C SER A 155 -12.09 2.91 11.47
N SER A 156 -11.65 3.80 12.36
CA SER A 156 -12.13 5.18 12.43
C SER A 156 -11.04 6.13 11.91
N SER A 157 -11.45 7.14 11.15
CA SER A 157 -10.56 8.20 10.63
C SER A 157 -9.33 7.66 9.85
N GLY A 158 -9.46 6.45 9.28
CA GLY A 158 -8.39 5.84 8.48
C GLY A 158 -7.16 5.37 9.27
N SER A 159 -7.22 5.36 10.61
CA SER A 159 -6.20 4.76 11.47
C SER A 159 -6.02 3.26 11.20
N ASP A 160 -4.85 2.72 11.48
CA ASP A 160 -4.59 1.28 11.43
C ASP A 160 -5.22 0.51 12.60
N TRP A 161 -5.66 1.19 13.64
CA TRP A 161 -6.41 0.57 14.74
C TRP A 161 -7.80 0.14 14.33
N LEU A 162 -8.18 -1.07 14.74
CA LEU A 162 -9.45 -1.69 14.43
C LEU A 162 -10.21 -2.06 15.71
N THR A 163 -11.54 -2.02 15.59
CA THR A 163 -12.44 -2.70 16.50
C THR A 163 -13.11 -3.84 15.74
N LEU A 164 -12.90 -5.09 16.20
CA LEU A 164 -13.58 -6.24 15.62
C LEU A 164 -14.98 -6.40 16.22
N GLN A 165 -15.90 -6.78 15.35
CA GLN A 165 -17.27 -7.12 15.67
C GLN A 165 -17.68 -8.40 14.94
N VAL A 166 -18.77 -9.00 15.35
CA VAL A 166 -19.33 -10.20 14.73
C VAL A 166 -20.80 -9.96 14.38
N MET A 167 -21.22 -10.46 13.23
CA MET A 167 -22.60 -10.39 12.74
C MET A 167 -23.06 -11.79 12.33
N ASN A 168 -24.31 -12.12 12.64
CA ASN A 168 -24.96 -13.26 12.05
C ASN A 168 -25.34 -12.93 10.59
N VAL A 169 -24.99 -13.82 9.65
CA VAL A 169 -25.14 -13.58 8.20
C VAL A 169 -26.61 -13.67 7.76
N ASP A 170 -27.40 -14.56 8.41
CA ASP A 170 -28.78 -14.84 7.97
C ASP A 170 -29.75 -13.73 8.41
N ASP A 171 -29.71 -13.34 9.68
CA ASP A 171 -30.60 -12.32 10.25
C ASP A 171 -29.95 -10.93 10.39
N LYS A 172 -28.67 -10.82 10.07
CA LYS A 172 -27.86 -9.58 10.11
C LYS A 172 -27.76 -8.94 11.50
N THR A 173 -28.01 -9.71 12.55
CA THR A 173 -27.87 -9.24 13.91
C THR A 173 -26.41 -9.14 14.33
N VAL A 174 -26.02 -7.97 14.83
CA VAL A 174 -24.68 -7.75 15.39
C VAL A 174 -24.63 -8.43 16.76
N GLN A 175 -23.64 -9.30 16.94
CA GLN A 175 -23.41 -10.01 18.18
C GLN A 175 -22.76 -9.08 19.22
N PRO A 176 -22.81 -9.42 20.52
CA PRO A 176 -22.24 -8.59 21.59
C PRO A 176 -20.69 -8.55 21.58
N ASP A 177 -20.07 -9.38 20.77
CA ASP A 177 -18.62 -9.51 20.66
C ASP A 177 -18.00 -8.22 20.11
N LYS A 178 -17.10 -7.61 20.93
CA LYS A 178 -16.40 -6.38 20.57
C LYS A 178 -14.95 -6.44 21.04
N LEU A 179 -14.00 -6.45 20.08
CA LEU A 179 -12.57 -6.61 20.37
C LEU A 179 -11.82 -5.34 19.94
N SER A 180 -11.09 -4.76 20.89
CA SER A 180 -10.34 -3.51 20.70
C SER A 180 -8.84 -3.75 20.65
N TRP A 181 -8.08 -2.70 20.29
CA TRP A 181 -6.61 -2.71 20.21
C TRP A 181 -6.06 -3.70 19.18
N VAL A 182 -6.83 -3.89 18.14
CA VAL A 182 -6.49 -4.77 17.02
C VAL A 182 -5.78 -3.95 15.95
N LYS A 183 -4.64 -4.45 15.48
CA LYS A 183 -3.84 -3.81 14.42
C LYS A 183 -3.00 -4.88 13.73
N PHE A 184 -2.87 -4.85 12.42
CA PHE A 184 -2.13 -5.83 11.63
C PHE A 184 -2.56 -7.28 11.90
N THR A 185 -3.85 -7.55 11.77
CA THR A 185 -4.45 -8.87 12.02
C THR A 185 -5.01 -9.50 10.76
N SER A 186 -4.95 -10.83 10.70
CA SER A 186 -5.88 -11.68 9.97
C SER A 186 -6.96 -12.18 10.96
N ILE A 187 -8.12 -12.55 10.45
CA ILE A 187 -9.17 -13.23 11.21
C ILE A 187 -9.24 -14.67 10.67
N SER A 188 -9.17 -15.68 11.53
CA SER A 188 -9.23 -17.08 11.10
C SER A 188 -10.20 -17.88 11.95
N TRP A 189 -11.36 -18.22 11.38
CA TRP A 189 -12.40 -19.00 12.03
C TRP A 189 -11.99 -20.45 12.25
N THR A 190 -12.35 -21.03 13.40
CA THR A 190 -12.32 -22.49 13.58
C THR A 190 -13.39 -23.15 12.72
N HIS A 191 -13.17 -24.39 12.25
CA HIS A 191 -14.11 -25.09 11.38
C HIS A 191 -15.44 -25.45 12.08
N ASP A 192 -15.43 -25.55 13.42
CA ASP A 192 -16.64 -25.71 14.23
C ASP A 192 -17.42 -24.41 14.48
N THR A 193 -16.89 -23.28 13.97
CA THR A 193 -17.48 -21.94 14.06
C THR A 193 -17.71 -21.46 15.49
N LYS A 194 -17.03 -22.02 16.50
CA LYS A 194 -17.16 -21.58 17.89
C LYS A 194 -16.44 -20.28 18.15
N GLY A 195 -15.39 -19.98 17.41
CA GLY A 195 -14.58 -18.79 17.59
C GLY A 195 -13.57 -18.57 16.47
N PHE A 196 -12.68 -17.63 16.65
CA PHE A 196 -11.66 -17.29 15.67
C PHE A 196 -10.36 -16.81 16.31
N PHE A 197 -9.27 -16.98 15.60
CA PHE A 197 -7.96 -16.44 15.94
C PHE A 197 -7.81 -15.03 15.38
N TYR A 198 -7.14 -14.16 16.15
CA TYR A 198 -6.82 -12.80 15.75
C TYR A 198 -5.58 -12.30 16.49
N CYS A 199 -4.93 -11.25 15.96
CA CYS A 199 -3.78 -10.63 16.59
C CYS A 199 -4.13 -9.23 17.09
N ARG A 200 -3.51 -8.83 18.22
CA ARG A 200 -3.64 -7.49 18.78
C ARG A 200 -2.39 -7.05 19.52
N PHE A 201 -2.28 -5.76 19.76
CA PHE A 201 -1.33 -5.22 20.72
C PHE A 201 -1.97 -5.11 22.13
N PRO A 202 -1.13 -5.05 23.19
CA PRO A 202 -1.61 -4.68 24.51
C PRO A 202 -2.30 -3.31 24.48
N ALA A 203 -3.34 -3.13 25.29
CA ALA A 203 -3.97 -1.82 25.45
C ALA A 203 -2.94 -0.79 25.94
N PRO A 204 -2.89 0.42 25.39
CA PRO A 204 -2.03 1.48 25.86
C PRO A 204 -2.29 1.78 27.34
N LYS A 205 -1.22 2.10 28.09
CA LYS A 205 -1.33 2.41 29.54
C LYS A 205 -2.13 3.70 29.78
N GLU A 206 -2.14 4.61 28.81
CA GLU A 206 -2.89 5.87 28.84
C GLU A 206 -4.16 5.73 27.99
N THR A 207 -5.18 5.10 28.54
CA THR A 207 -6.46 4.86 27.85
C THR A 207 -7.39 6.07 27.78
N GLN A 208 -6.93 7.27 28.14
CA GLN A 208 -7.78 8.47 28.20
C GLN A 208 -7.88 9.26 26.88
N LYS A 209 -7.11 8.93 25.85
CA LYS A 209 -7.28 9.58 24.53
C LYS A 209 -8.60 9.15 23.89
N LYS A 210 -9.49 10.12 23.67
CA LYS A 210 -10.76 9.90 22.96
C LYS A 210 -10.56 9.64 21.46
N ASP A 211 -9.40 10.00 20.91
CA ASP A 211 -9.10 9.96 19.49
C ASP A 211 -7.90 9.02 19.27
N VAL A 212 -8.19 7.84 18.76
CA VAL A 212 -7.21 6.78 18.53
C VAL A 212 -6.63 6.94 17.11
N GLY A 213 -5.33 6.80 16.96
CA GLY A 213 -4.64 6.92 15.68
C GLY A 213 -3.85 8.21 15.49
N THR A 214 -3.80 9.07 16.52
CA THR A 214 -2.98 10.30 16.54
C THR A 214 -1.70 10.15 17.38
N GLU A 215 -1.53 9.00 18.03
CA GLU A 215 -0.37 8.72 18.87
C GLU A 215 0.89 8.44 18.04
N VAL A 216 2.05 8.74 18.64
CA VAL A 216 3.37 8.48 18.05
C VAL A 216 4.16 7.39 18.78
N ASN A 217 3.60 6.87 19.89
CA ASN A 217 4.25 5.84 20.71
C ASN A 217 4.44 4.54 19.95
N VAL A 218 5.57 3.87 20.18
CA VAL A 218 5.93 2.62 19.51
C VAL A 218 4.98 1.49 19.91
N ASN A 219 4.52 0.72 18.93
CA ASN A 219 3.70 -0.46 19.14
C ASN A 219 4.59 -1.70 19.33
N TYR A 220 4.56 -2.29 20.53
CA TYR A 220 5.32 -3.47 20.90
C TYR A 220 4.42 -4.62 21.38
N ASN A 221 4.96 -5.84 21.33
CA ASN A 221 4.34 -7.05 21.87
C ASN A 221 3.04 -7.41 21.14
N HIS A 222 3.12 -7.59 19.83
CA HIS A 222 2.04 -8.16 19.05
C HIS A 222 1.73 -9.59 19.52
N GLN A 223 0.47 -9.92 19.80
CA GLN A 223 0.05 -11.15 20.47
C GLN A 223 -1.06 -11.84 19.69
N LEU A 224 -1.05 -13.17 19.68
CA LEU A 224 -2.08 -14.01 19.09
C LEU A 224 -3.07 -14.47 20.14
N TYR A 225 -4.35 -14.28 19.86
CA TYR A 225 -5.48 -14.68 20.72
C TYR A 225 -6.49 -15.54 19.97
N TYR A 226 -7.22 -16.33 20.73
CA TYR A 226 -8.46 -16.99 20.31
C TYR A 226 -9.64 -16.36 21.05
N HIS A 227 -10.62 -15.89 20.27
CA HIS A 227 -11.88 -15.38 20.78
C HIS A 227 -12.98 -16.41 20.64
N LEU A 228 -13.65 -16.76 21.72
CA LEU A 228 -14.84 -17.63 21.76
C LEU A 228 -16.08 -16.76 21.61
N LEU A 229 -16.94 -17.05 20.64
CA LEU A 229 -18.18 -16.29 20.40
C LEU A 229 -19.03 -16.17 21.65
N GLY A 230 -19.60 -14.97 21.85
CA GLY A 230 -20.47 -14.65 22.97
C GLY A 230 -19.75 -14.39 24.30
N THR A 231 -18.40 -14.37 24.30
CA THR A 231 -17.62 -14.05 25.51
C THR A 231 -17.06 -12.62 25.44
N LYS A 232 -16.59 -12.12 26.57
CA LYS A 232 -15.91 -10.81 26.62
C LYS A 232 -14.46 -10.96 26.17
N GLN A 233 -13.89 -9.92 25.56
CA GLN A 233 -12.46 -9.88 25.17
C GLN A 233 -11.49 -10.18 26.33
N SER A 234 -11.86 -9.85 27.57
CA SER A 234 -11.05 -10.19 28.76
C SER A 234 -10.96 -11.70 29.04
N GLU A 235 -11.82 -12.47 28.40
CA GLU A 235 -11.86 -13.93 28.50
C GLU A 235 -11.12 -14.62 27.35
N ASP A 236 -10.57 -13.86 26.41
CA ASP A 236 -9.85 -14.40 25.26
C ASP A 236 -8.63 -15.22 25.70
N ILE A 237 -8.33 -16.25 24.93
CA ILE A 237 -7.24 -17.16 25.23
C ILE A 237 -5.98 -16.68 24.51
N LEU A 238 -4.94 -16.37 25.29
CA LEU A 238 -3.64 -16.04 24.75
C LEU A 238 -3.03 -17.30 24.15
N CYS A 239 -2.82 -17.28 22.82
CA CYS A 239 -2.26 -18.40 22.07
C CYS A 239 -0.76 -18.30 21.89
N TRP A 240 -0.25 -17.08 21.71
CA TRP A 240 1.17 -16.81 21.54
C TRP A 240 1.54 -15.37 21.92
N ASN A 241 2.70 -15.22 22.55
CA ASN A 241 3.42 -13.96 22.72
C ASN A 241 4.93 -14.20 22.67
N ASP A 242 5.69 -13.17 22.32
CA ASP A 242 7.15 -13.20 22.31
C ASP A 242 7.69 -11.95 23.02
N LEU A 243 7.84 -12.05 24.35
CA LEU A 243 8.28 -10.91 25.17
C LEU A 243 9.78 -10.61 25.02
N GLU A 244 10.56 -11.57 24.51
CA GLU A 244 11.99 -11.37 24.24
C GLU A 244 12.21 -10.57 22.94
N ASN A 245 11.26 -10.66 22.02
CA ASN A 245 11.31 -9.99 20.72
C ASN A 245 10.05 -9.14 20.50
N PRO A 246 9.92 -8.01 21.21
CA PRO A 246 8.69 -7.21 21.24
C PRO A 246 8.33 -6.56 19.90
N THR A 247 9.24 -6.55 18.93
CA THR A 247 9.05 -5.98 17.57
C THR A 247 8.59 -7.00 16.54
N HIS A 248 8.49 -8.29 16.90
CA HIS A 248 7.97 -9.30 15.99
C HIS A 248 6.48 -9.06 15.70
N ILE A 249 6.08 -9.24 14.46
CA ILE A 249 4.69 -9.18 14.00
C ILE A 249 4.22 -10.60 13.71
N LEU A 250 3.04 -10.93 14.20
CA LEU A 250 2.45 -12.25 14.06
C LEU A 250 1.37 -12.25 12.98
N GLU A 251 1.33 -13.31 12.21
CA GLU A 251 0.26 -13.60 11.28
C GLU A 251 -0.15 -15.05 11.46
N ALA A 252 -1.43 -15.32 11.69
CA ALA A 252 -1.89 -16.67 11.95
C ALA A 252 -3.16 -17.01 11.17
N ARG A 253 -3.23 -18.25 10.69
CA ARG A 253 -4.42 -18.80 10.00
C ARG A 253 -4.53 -20.28 10.19
N LEU A 254 -5.73 -20.81 10.05
CA LEU A 254 -5.93 -22.26 9.97
C LEU A 254 -5.51 -22.79 8.60
N ALA A 255 -4.99 -24.02 8.61
CA ALA A 255 -4.84 -24.83 7.40
C ALA A 255 -6.22 -25.18 6.84
N ASP A 256 -6.26 -25.55 5.54
CA ASP A 256 -7.53 -25.87 4.84
C ASP A 256 -8.31 -27.02 5.49
N ASP A 257 -7.62 -27.96 6.12
CA ASP A 257 -8.21 -29.08 6.83
C ASP A 257 -8.76 -28.73 8.23
N GLY A 258 -8.52 -27.49 8.69
CA GLY A 258 -8.91 -27.01 10.03
C GLY A 258 -8.16 -27.65 11.20
N LYS A 259 -7.18 -28.52 10.92
CA LYS A 259 -6.44 -29.27 11.94
C LYS A 259 -5.27 -28.46 12.51
N TYR A 260 -4.57 -27.71 11.66
CA TYR A 260 -3.39 -26.97 12.06
C TYR A 260 -3.64 -25.48 12.14
N LEU A 261 -3.25 -24.87 13.27
CA LEU A 261 -3.05 -23.42 13.37
C LEU A 261 -1.63 -23.10 12.91
N LEU A 262 -1.53 -22.37 11.81
CA LEU A 262 -0.27 -21.95 11.18
C LEU A 262 0.06 -20.53 11.64
N MET A 263 1.31 -20.28 12.04
CA MET A 263 1.75 -18.97 12.49
C MET A 263 3.06 -18.58 11.81
N ASN A 264 3.03 -17.45 11.12
CA ASN A 264 4.20 -16.74 10.66
C ASN A 264 4.62 -15.73 11.73
N ILE A 265 5.90 -15.70 12.05
CA ILE A 265 6.53 -14.68 12.89
C ILE A 265 7.44 -13.87 12.00
N CYS A 266 7.09 -12.60 11.76
CA CYS A 266 7.80 -11.72 10.85
C CYS A 266 8.68 -10.73 11.62
N LYS A 267 9.89 -10.49 11.10
CA LYS A 267 10.77 -9.45 11.60
C LYS A 267 10.48 -8.14 10.86
N GLY A 268 9.43 -7.45 11.32
CA GLY A 268 8.95 -6.26 10.65
C GLY A 268 8.42 -6.54 9.24
N ALA A 269 8.76 -5.68 8.27
CA ALA A 269 8.35 -5.78 6.88
C ALA A 269 9.32 -6.61 6.00
N ALA A 270 10.29 -7.31 6.60
CA ALA A 270 11.20 -8.18 5.88
C ALA A 270 10.44 -9.33 5.22
N ARG A 271 10.84 -9.70 4.01
CA ARG A 271 10.34 -10.91 3.34
C ARG A 271 11.04 -12.17 3.86
N LEU A 272 11.04 -12.29 5.18
CA LEU A 272 11.66 -13.35 5.97
C LEU A 272 10.76 -13.65 7.16
N ASN A 273 10.46 -14.91 7.40
CA ASN A 273 9.64 -15.31 8.54
C ASN A 273 10.09 -16.63 9.15
N LYS A 274 9.81 -16.79 10.45
CA LYS A 274 9.73 -18.10 11.08
C LYS A 274 8.35 -18.69 10.79
N PHE A 275 8.27 -20.02 10.74
CA PHE A 275 7.02 -20.71 10.56
C PHE A 275 6.83 -21.74 11.66
N TYR A 276 5.75 -21.59 12.44
CA TYR A 276 5.36 -22.49 13.51
C TYR A 276 3.97 -23.03 13.23
N CYS A 277 3.66 -24.23 13.72
CA CYS A 277 2.33 -24.81 13.63
C CYS A 277 1.92 -25.47 14.93
N CYS A 278 0.61 -25.45 15.21
CA CYS A 278 0.01 -26.15 16.34
C CYS A 278 -1.07 -27.10 15.82
N ASP A 279 -0.94 -28.39 16.12
CA ASP A 279 -1.98 -29.39 15.81
C ASP A 279 -3.11 -29.26 16.84
N LEU A 280 -4.21 -28.62 16.46
CA LEU A 280 -5.35 -28.36 17.34
C LEU A 280 -6.07 -29.65 17.77
N SER A 281 -5.92 -30.75 17.01
CA SER A 281 -6.52 -32.07 17.36
C SER A 281 -5.84 -32.71 18.59
N THR A 282 -4.65 -32.22 18.94
CA THR A 282 -3.94 -32.70 20.14
C THR A 282 -4.38 -32.00 21.42
N LEU A 283 -5.21 -30.94 21.32
CA LEU A 283 -5.71 -30.20 22.47
C LEU A 283 -6.92 -30.94 23.07
N PRO A 284 -6.84 -31.42 24.30
CA PRO A 284 -7.98 -32.07 24.94
C PRO A 284 -9.15 -31.10 25.07
N ASN A 285 -10.30 -31.42 24.47
CA ASN A 285 -11.52 -30.58 24.47
C ASN A 285 -11.35 -29.22 23.78
N GLY A 286 -10.45 -29.10 22.78
CA GLY A 286 -10.29 -27.91 21.95
C GLY A 286 -9.49 -26.79 22.57
N VAL A 287 -9.46 -25.64 21.85
CA VAL A 287 -8.69 -24.45 22.27
C VAL A 287 -9.20 -23.88 23.58
N GLU A 288 -10.51 -23.95 23.84
CA GLU A 288 -11.17 -23.42 25.01
C GLU A 288 -10.65 -24.01 26.31
N SER A 289 -10.24 -25.29 26.27
CA SER A 289 -9.66 -25.97 27.41
C SER A 289 -8.26 -25.52 27.78
N HIS A 290 -7.63 -24.72 26.92
CA HIS A 290 -6.28 -24.21 27.13
C HIS A 290 -6.26 -22.90 27.94
N ARG A 291 -7.41 -22.35 28.30
CA ARG A 291 -7.54 -21.12 29.08
C ARG A 291 -6.71 -21.22 30.38
N GLY A 292 -5.82 -20.24 30.58
CA GLY A 292 -4.96 -20.17 31.77
C GLY A 292 -3.79 -21.17 31.82
N LYS A 293 -3.58 -21.96 30.75
CA LYS A 293 -2.48 -22.93 30.67
C LYS A 293 -1.22 -22.41 29.97
N GLY A 294 -1.19 -21.12 29.63
CA GLY A 294 -0.09 -20.49 28.91
C GLY A 294 -0.32 -20.48 27.38
N ILE A 295 0.74 -20.36 26.61
CA ILE A 295 0.70 -20.36 25.14
C ILE A 295 0.39 -21.76 24.59
N LEU A 296 -0.16 -21.83 23.37
CA LEU A 296 -0.42 -23.10 22.69
C LEU A 296 0.89 -23.86 22.39
N PRO A 297 0.85 -25.21 22.32
CA PRO A 297 2.03 -26.04 22.06
C PRO A 297 2.45 -26.00 20.59
N PHE A 298 2.97 -24.88 20.13
CA PHE A 298 3.50 -24.72 18.78
C PHE A 298 4.75 -25.55 18.54
N VAL A 299 4.81 -26.24 17.43
CA VAL A 299 5.99 -26.88 16.87
C VAL A 299 6.71 -25.84 16.00
N LYS A 300 7.99 -25.63 16.28
CA LYS A 300 8.85 -24.69 15.53
C LYS A 300 9.40 -25.40 14.29
N VAL A 301 8.71 -25.32 13.18
CA VAL A 301 9.10 -25.98 11.92
C VAL A 301 10.27 -25.27 11.28
N ILE A 302 10.24 -23.94 11.27
CA ILE A 302 11.30 -23.06 10.79
C ILE A 302 11.51 -21.99 11.87
N ASP A 303 12.66 -22.02 12.57
CA ASP A 303 12.98 -21.13 13.68
C ASP A 303 14.14 -20.17 13.37
N ASN A 304 14.24 -19.75 12.11
CA ASN A 304 15.22 -18.75 11.67
C ASN A 304 14.58 -17.79 10.65
N PHE A 305 15.25 -16.67 10.37
CA PHE A 305 14.82 -15.67 9.39
C PHE A 305 15.72 -15.73 8.15
N GLU A 306 15.79 -16.86 7.47
CA GLU A 306 16.63 -17.04 6.28
C GLU A 306 15.89 -16.86 4.97
N ALA A 307 14.56 -17.04 4.95
CA ALA A 307 13.72 -16.93 3.76
C ALA A 307 12.28 -16.61 4.15
N ASN A 308 11.46 -16.34 3.13
CA ASN A 308 10.00 -16.29 3.25
C ASN A 308 9.41 -17.69 3.03
N TYR A 309 8.45 -18.06 3.86
CA TYR A 309 7.75 -19.33 3.80
C TYR A 309 6.25 -19.10 3.96
N GLU A 310 5.51 -19.33 2.90
CA GLU A 310 4.06 -19.28 2.89
C GLU A 310 3.49 -20.68 2.65
N ALA A 311 2.81 -21.25 3.65
CA ALA A 311 2.15 -22.54 3.50
C ALA A 311 0.93 -22.40 2.58
N ILE A 312 0.93 -23.02 1.41
CA ILE A 312 -0.14 -22.89 0.42
C ILE A 312 -1.26 -23.89 0.69
N VAL A 313 -0.91 -25.16 0.90
CA VAL A 313 -1.86 -26.25 1.09
C VAL A 313 -1.21 -27.37 1.85
N ASN A 314 -2.02 -28.18 2.54
CA ASN A 314 -1.53 -29.39 3.20
C ASN A 314 -2.39 -30.62 2.88
N ASN A 315 -1.74 -31.78 2.93
CA ASN A 315 -2.35 -33.10 3.00
C ASN A 315 -1.88 -33.75 4.30
N ASP A 316 -2.70 -33.66 5.35
CA ASP A 316 -2.32 -34.01 6.74
C ASP A 316 -0.98 -33.33 7.13
N THR A 317 0.09 -34.08 7.40
CA THR A 317 1.40 -33.56 7.79
C THR A 317 2.27 -33.04 6.65
N ILE A 318 1.86 -33.24 5.41
CA ILE A 318 2.63 -32.86 4.22
C ILE A 318 2.16 -31.47 3.75
N PHE A 319 3.06 -30.48 3.86
CA PHE A 319 2.79 -29.09 3.48
C PHE A 319 3.53 -28.71 2.19
N THR A 320 2.86 -27.97 1.34
CA THR A 320 3.46 -27.30 0.17
C THR A 320 3.62 -25.81 0.47
N PHE A 321 4.83 -25.32 0.34
CA PHE A 321 5.20 -23.93 0.60
C PHE A 321 5.59 -23.19 -0.67
N LEU A 322 5.16 -21.93 -0.76
CA LEU A 322 5.80 -20.94 -1.60
C LEU A 322 6.97 -20.33 -0.80
N THR A 323 8.18 -20.33 -1.38
CA THR A 323 9.37 -19.83 -0.68
C THR A 323 10.38 -19.21 -1.64
N ASN A 324 11.10 -18.20 -1.15
CA ASN A 324 12.25 -17.61 -1.85
C ASN A 324 13.59 -18.21 -1.42
N LYS A 325 13.59 -19.33 -0.64
CA LYS A 325 14.82 -19.99 -0.19
C LYS A 325 15.62 -20.51 -1.38
N HIS A 326 16.79 -19.92 -1.63
CA HIS A 326 17.65 -20.20 -2.79
C HIS A 326 16.87 -20.10 -4.12
N ALA A 327 15.90 -19.19 -4.20
CA ALA A 327 15.04 -18.95 -5.36
C ALA A 327 14.48 -17.53 -5.29
N PRO A 328 15.26 -16.49 -5.68
CA PRO A 328 14.83 -15.09 -5.56
C PRO A 328 13.49 -14.76 -6.22
N ARG A 329 13.09 -15.52 -7.25
CA ARG A 329 11.79 -15.38 -7.94
C ARG A 329 10.74 -16.38 -7.46
N TYR A 330 10.99 -17.02 -6.29
CA TYR A 330 10.14 -18.00 -5.64
C TYR A 330 10.05 -19.36 -6.35
N LYS A 331 9.75 -20.37 -5.55
CA LYS A 331 9.51 -21.76 -5.94
C LYS A 331 8.49 -22.41 -5.02
N LEU A 332 7.96 -23.57 -5.42
CA LEU A 332 7.17 -24.42 -4.54
C LEU A 332 8.02 -25.58 -4.02
N ALA A 333 7.99 -25.78 -2.73
CA ALA A 333 8.68 -26.88 -2.07
C ALA A 333 7.76 -27.56 -1.06
N ARG A 334 7.93 -28.86 -0.90
CA ARG A 334 7.10 -29.70 -0.05
C ARG A 334 7.92 -30.29 1.08
N VAL A 335 7.32 -30.33 2.27
CA VAL A 335 7.91 -30.94 3.47
C VAL A 335 6.86 -31.75 4.22
N ASP A 336 7.26 -32.89 4.75
CA ASP A 336 6.49 -33.64 5.76
C ASP A 336 6.94 -33.16 7.15
N LEU A 337 6.00 -32.66 7.94
CA LEU A 337 6.29 -32.18 9.31
C LEU A 337 6.83 -33.29 10.22
N LYS A 338 6.63 -34.58 9.88
CA LYS A 338 7.26 -35.71 10.57
C LYS A 338 8.75 -35.83 10.24
N LYS A 339 9.20 -35.21 9.12
CA LYS A 339 10.59 -35.21 8.64
C LYS A 339 10.97 -33.81 8.15
N PRO A 340 10.98 -32.78 9.02
CA PRO A 340 11.07 -31.36 8.61
C PRO A 340 12.41 -30.97 7.98
N SER A 341 13.41 -31.83 8.04
CA SER A 341 14.70 -31.61 7.38
C SER A 341 14.72 -31.96 5.89
N ILE A 342 13.70 -32.66 5.37
CA ILE A 342 13.65 -33.15 3.98
C ILE A 342 12.64 -32.31 3.20
N TRP A 343 13.17 -31.46 2.31
CA TRP A 343 12.37 -30.62 1.41
C TRP A 343 12.49 -31.12 -0.03
N ASN A 344 11.36 -31.33 -0.68
CA ASN A 344 11.27 -31.74 -2.07
C ASN A 344 10.75 -30.57 -2.92
N GLU A 345 11.47 -30.21 -3.97
CA GLU A 345 11.02 -29.20 -4.91
C GLU A 345 9.85 -29.75 -5.76
N VAL A 346 8.75 -28.97 -5.81
CA VAL A 346 7.55 -29.28 -6.60
C VAL A 346 7.53 -28.47 -7.88
N LEU A 347 7.80 -27.18 -7.78
CA LEU A 347 7.90 -26.26 -8.90
C LEU A 347 9.17 -25.44 -8.73
N LYS A 348 10.11 -25.61 -9.65
CA LYS A 348 11.37 -24.87 -9.62
C LYS A 348 11.18 -23.38 -9.94
N GLU A 349 12.12 -22.56 -9.49
CA GLU A 349 12.19 -21.15 -9.84
C GLU A 349 12.20 -20.96 -11.37
N SER A 350 11.46 -19.96 -11.86
CA SER A 350 11.51 -19.55 -13.26
C SER A 350 12.79 -18.76 -13.54
N GLU A 351 13.34 -18.90 -14.74
CA GLU A 351 14.52 -18.13 -15.17
C GLU A 351 14.24 -16.63 -15.29
N LYS A 352 12.99 -16.25 -15.51
CA LYS A 352 12.58 -14.86 -15.79
C LYS A 352 11.46 -14.36 -14.90
N ASP A 353 10.40 -15.14 -14.73
CA ASP A 353 9.15 -14.69 -14.13
C ASP A 353 9.14 -14.92 -12.62
N VAL A 354 8.49 -14.04 -11.88
CA VAL A 354 8.33 -14.15 -10.43
C VAL A 354 7.01 -14.84 -10.13
N ILE A 355 6.99 -15.83 -9.25
CA ILE A 355 5.73 -16.34 -8.69
C ILE A 355 5.20 -15.28 -7.72
N ASP A 356 4.07 -14.66 -8.10
CA ASP A 356 3.41 -13.63 -7.31
C ASP A 356 2.46 -14.20 -6.26
N SER A 357 1.64 -15.19 -6.66
CA SER A 357 0.73 -15.89 -5.74
C SER A 357 0.39 -17.29 -6.23
N VAL A 358 -0.02 -18.14 -5.29
CA VAL A 358 -0.43 -19.53 -5.55
C VAL A 358 -1.67 -19.85 -4.71
N LEU A 359 -2.70 -20.42 -5.34
CA LEU A 359 -3.93 -20.87 -4.65
C LEU A 359 -4.28 -22.30 -5.06
N PRO A 360 -4.72 -23.15 -4.12
CA PRO A 360 -5.21 -24.49 -4.45
C PRO A 360 -6.62 -24.43 -5.06
N ILE A 361 -6.88 -25.32 -6.01
CA ILE A 361 -8.15 -25.46 -6.73
C ILE A 361 -8.35 -26.92 -7.17
N ASN A 362 -9.58 -27.34 -7.38
CA ASN A 362 -9.95 -28.63 -7.97
C ASN A 362 -9.22 -29.83 -7.33
N GLY A 363 -9.14 -29.83 -5.99
CA GLY A 363 -8.52 -30.91 -5.19
C GLY A 363 -7.02 -31.01 -5.32
N ASN A 364 -6.48 -31.24 -6.50
CA ASN A 364 -5.06 -31.52 -6.76
C ASN A 364 -4.43 -30.59 -7.81
N GLN A 365 -4.95 -29.40 -7.97
CA GLN A 365 -4.44 -28.39 -8.89
C GLN A 365 -4.10 -27.09 -8.16
N LEU A 366 -3.25 -26.29 -8.78
CA LEU A 366 -2.84 -24.97 -8.33
C LEU A 366 -3.12 -23.94 -9.41
N ILE A 367 -3.63 -22.79 -8.98
CA ILE A 367 -3.58 -21.55 -9.76
C ILE A 367 -2.27 -20.89 -9.40
N VAL A 368 -1.37 -20.72 -10.35
CA VAL A 368 -0.10 -20.01 -10.17
C VAL A 368 -0.14 -18.72 -10.95
N SER A 369 -0.04 -17.60 -10.25
CA SER A 369 0.08 -16.27 -10.82
C SER A 369 1.56 -15.92 -10.94
N TYR A 370 2.02 -15.68 -12.15
CA TYR A 370 3.36 -15.18 -12.43
C TYR A 370 3.32 -13.70 -12.77
N LEU A 371 4.34 -12.98 -12.36
CA LEU A 371 4.64 -11.65 -12.85
C LEU A 371 5.74 -11.74 -13.91
N SER A 372 5.38 -11.44 -15.15
CA SER A 372 6.26 -11.48 -16.33
C SER A 372 6.39 -10.07 -16.90
N ASP A 373 7.58 -9.48 -16.83
CA ASP A 373 7.82 -8.08 -17.19
C ASP A 373 6.70 -7.14 -16.66
N CYS A 374 6.43 -7.23 -15.36
CA CYS A 374 5.45 -6.41 -14.64
C CYS A 374 3.97 -6.63 -15.03
N LYS A 375 3.64 -7.74 -15.72
CA LYS A 375 2.28 -8.13 -16.14
C LYS A 375 1.97 -9.54 -15.65
N HIS A 376 0.72 -9.80 -15.30
CA HIS A 376 0.32 -11.09 -14.77
C HIS A 376 0.07 -12.12 -15.87
N VAL A 377 0.50 -13.35 -15.58
CA VAL A 377 0.20 -14.56 -16.36
C VAL A 377 -0.32 -15.62 -15.40
N LEU A 378 -1.49 -16.20 -15.68
CA LEU A 378 -2.09 -17.24 -14.87
C LEU A 378 -1.93 -18.62 -15.49
N GLN A 379 -1.53 -19.59 -14.66
CA GLN A 379 -1.37 -20.99 -15.06
C GLN A 379 -2.10 -21.91 -14.09
N ILE A 380 -2.65 -23.00 -14.62
CA ILE A 380 -3.11 -24.15 -13.84
C ILE A 380 -2.01 -25.20 -13.87
N ARG A 381 -1.60 -25.64 -12.69
CA ARG A 381 -0.54 -26.64 -12.51
C ARG A 381 -0.99 -27.80 -11.63
N ASP A 382 -0.38 -28.96 -11.84
CA ASP A 382 -0.55 -30.12 -10.97
C ASP A 382 0.08 -29.87 -9.59
N LEU A 383 -0.65 -30.14 -8.52
CA LEU A 383 -0.17 -29.92 -7.16
C LEU A 383 0.99 -30.87 -6.80
N GLU A 384 0.97 -32.11 -7.27
CA GLU A 384 1.95 -33.13 -6.85
C GLU A 384 3.30 -32.97 -7.58
N ARG A 385 3.27 -32.62 -8.86
CA ARG A 385 4.45 -32.59 -9.73
C ARG A 385 4.83 -31.21 -10.23
N GLY A 386 3.96 -30.21 -10.06
CA GLY A 386 4.18 -28.86 -10.57
C GLY A 386 4.05 -28.73 -12.09
N ASP A 387 3.62 -29.80 -12.80
CA ASP A 387 3.48 -29.81 -14.25
C ASP A 387 2.47 -28.75 -14.71
N LEU A 388 2.78 -28.06 -15.82
CA LEU A 388 1.85 -27.12 -16.43
C LEU A 388 0.70 -27.90 -17.09
N LEU A 389 -0.53 -27.60 -16.66
CA LEU A 389 -1.74 -28.17 -17.27
C LEU A 389 -2.33 -27.18 -18.27
N HIS A 390 -2.48 -25.91 -17.89
CA HIS A 390 -3.06 -24.88 -18.76
C HIS A 390 -2.44 -23.52 -18.49
N THR A 391 -2.32 -22.69 -19.52
CA THR A 391 -2.17 -21.23 -19.39
C THR A 391 -3.54 -20.61 -19.63
N LEU A 392 -4.02 -19.79 -18.70
CA LEU A 392 -5.35 -19.21 -18.77
C LEU A 392 -5.39 -18.04 -19.74
N PRO A 393 -6.43 -17.92 -20.59
CA PRO A 393 -6.58 -16.82 -21.53
C PRO A 393 -7.10 -15.58 -20.81
N ILE A 394 -6.21 -14.78 -20.29
CA ILE A 394 -6.53 -13.46 -19.72
C ILE A 394 -5.87 -12.36 -20.56
N ASP A 395 -6.49 -11.18 -20.56
CA ASP A 395 -5.93 -10.00 -21.21
C ASP A 395 -4.67 -9.50 -20.50
N ILE A 396 -3.86 -8.72 -21.22
CA ILE A 396 -2.67 -8.07 -20.66
C ILE A 396 -3.10 -7.05 -19.59
N GLY A 397 -2.64 -7.27 -18.37
CA GLY A 397 -2.99 -6.38 -17.26
C GLY A 397 -2.53 -6.92 -15.91
N SER A 398 -3.17 -6.40 -14.89
CA SER A 398 -2.96 -6.79 -13.49
C SER A 398 -4.11 -7.65 -13.00
N VAL A 399 -3.78 -8.79 -12.43
CA VAL A 399 -4.71 -9.58 -11.64
C VAL A 399 -4.87 -8.88 -10.29
N ASN A 400 -6.04 -8.29 -10.07
CA ASN A 400 -6.32 -7.54 -8.84
C ASN A 400 -6.74 -8.47 -7.69
N TYR A 401 -7.39 -9.58 -8.02
CA TYR A 401 -7.85 -10.56 -7.04
C TYR A 401 -8.16 -11.90 -7.70
N ILE A 402 -7.87 -13.00 -6.99
CA ILE A 402 -8.27 -14.37 -7.33
C ILE A 402 -9.05 -14.91 -6.14
N SER A 403 -10.23 -15.46 -6.40
CA SER A 403 -11.05 -16.15 -5.40
C SER A 403 -11.20 -17.61 -5.78
N ALA A 404 -10.57 -18.50 -5.02
CA ALA A 404 -10.56 -19.93 -5.25
C ALA A 404 -10.64 -20.69 -3.94
N ARG A 405 -11.22 -21.89 -3.96
CA ARG A 405 -11.20 -22.84 -2.85
C ARG A 405 -10.77 -24.21 -3.37
N ARG A 406 -9.97 -24.92 -2.60
CA ARG A 406 -9.41 -26.21 -3.00
C ARG A 406 -10.45 -27.23 -3.47
N GLN A 407 -11.61 -27.28 -2.79
CA GLN A 407 -12.69 -28.25 -3.11
C GLN A 407 -13.50 -27.89 -4.34
N ASP A 408 -13.41 -26.66 -4.86
CA ASP A 408 -14.20 -26.22 -5.99
C ASP A 408 -13.47 -26.40 -7.32
N THR A 409 -14.23 -26.53 -8.40
CA THR A 409 -13.70 -26.48 -9.78
C THR A 409 -13.81 -25.08 -10.37
N MET A 410 -14.66 -24.24 -9.79
CA MET A 410 -14.95 -22.89 -10.23
C MET A 410 -14.21 -21.87 -9.37
N PHE A 411 -13.65 -20.84 -10.02
CA PHE A 411 -12.99 -19.73 -9.37
C PHE A 411 -13.18 -18.44 -10.15
N PHE A 412 -12.89 -17.32 -9.50
CA PHE A 412 -13.07 -15.99 -10.07
C PHE A 412 -11.75 -15.23 -10.11
N VAL A 413 -11.58 -14.42 -11.15
CA VAL A 413 -10.42 -13.55 -11.33
C VAL A 413 -10.90 -12.16 -11.71
N LYS A 414 -10.45 -11.14 -11.00
CA LYS A 414 -10.62 -9.74 -11.40
C LYS A 414 -9.32 -9.22 -12.00
N LEU A 415 -9.43 -8.68 -13.21
CA LEU A 415 -8.32 -8.11 -13.97
C LEU A 415 -8.63 -6.65 -14.32
N SER A 416 -7.60 -5.79 -14.33
CA SER A 416 -7.64 -4.44 -14.87
C SER A 416 -6.33 -4.07 -15.57
N SER A 417 -6.33 -3.00 -16.35
CA SER A 417 -5.12 -2.41 -16.92
C SER A 417 -5.19 -0.89 -16.85
N PHE A 418 -4.24 -0.15 -17.37
CA PHE A 418 -4.31 1.32 -17.41
C PHE A 418 -5.55 1.86 -18.11
N ILE A 419 -6.04 1.14 -19.12
CA ILE A 419 -7.15 1.55 -19.97
C ILE A 419 -8.36 0.60 -19.90
N THR A 420 -8.29 -0.47 -19.11
CA THR A 420 -9.41 -1.39 -18.88
C THR A 420 -9.88 -1.25 -17.43
N PRO A 421 -11.09 -0.71 -17.18
CA PRO A 421 -11.57 -0.42 -15.83
C PRO A 421 -11.65 -1.64 -14.92
N GLY A 422 -12.01 -2.78 -15.49
CA GLY A 422 -12.01 -4.07 -14.80
C GLY A 422 -12.89 -5.08 -15.50
N VAL A 423 -12.44 -6.32 -15.48
CA VAL A 423 -13.20 -7.48 -15.95
C VAL A 423 -13.16 -8.55 -14.86
N VAL A 424 -14.30 -9.11 -14.51
CA VAL A 424 -14.41 -10.26 -13.63
C VAL A 424 -14.67 -11.48 -14.49
N TYR A 425 -13.72 -12.40 -14.48
CA TYR A 425 -13.81 -13.69 -15.16
C TYR A 425 -14.25 -14.77 -14.18
N GLN A 426 -15.06 -15.67 -14.67
CA GLN A 426 -15.36 -16.96 -14.04
C GLN A 426 -14.67 -18.06 -14.85
N PHE A 427 -13.91 -18.90 -14.19
CA PHE A 427 -13.29 -20.08 -14.75
C PHE A 427 -13.91 -21.34 -14.15
N ASP A 428 -14.08 -22.40 -14.94
CA ASP A 428 -14.52 -23.72 -14.48
C ASP A 428 -13.60 -24.81 -15.05
N LEU A 429 -13.06 -25.64 -14.15
CA LEU A 429 -12.11 -26.71 -14.44
C LEU A 429 -12.78 -28.11 -14.48
N LYS A 430 -14.13 -28.20 -14.58
CA LYS A 430 -14.83 -29.46 -14.68
C LYS A 430 -14.46 -30.27 -15.90
N THR A 431 -14.06 -29.62 -16.97
CA THR A 431 -13.65 -30.24 -18.23
C THR A 431 -12.14 -30.16 -18.40
N MET A 432 -11.57 -31.00 -19.27
CA MET A 432 -10.14 -31.03 -19.55
C MET A 432 -9.60 -29.67 -20.03
N VAL A 433 -10.42 -28.89 -20.72
CA VAL A 433 -10.09 -27.52 -21.13
C VAL A 433 -10.84 -26.58 -20.20
N PRO A 434 -10.14 -25.64 -19.52
CA PRO A 434 -10.77 -24.64 -18.68
C PRO A 434 -11.82 -23.85 -19.46
N GLN A 435 -13.03 -23.79 -18.93
CA GLN A 435 -14.07 -22.92 -19.48
C GLN A 435 -13.92 -21.53 -18.87
N VAL A 436 -14.01 -20.51 -19.69
CA VAL A 436 -13.94 -19.11 -19.26
C VAL A 436 -15.20 -18.37 -19.68
N LYS A 437 -15.73 -17.58 -18.76
CA LYS A 437 -16.87 -16.69 -18.99
C LYS A 437 -16.52 -15.33 -18.42
N VAL A 438 -16.82 -14.26 -19.17
CA VAL A 438 -16.87 -12.90 -18.62
C VAL A 438 -18.11 -12.80 -17.75
N LEU A 439 -17.93 -12.74 -16.46
CA LEU A 439 -19.01 -12.58 -15.50
C LEU A 439 -19.51 -11.16 -15.46
N ARG A 440 -18.57 -10.18 -15.47
CA ARG A 440 -18.89 -8.76 -15.48
C ARG A 440 -17.74 -7.95 -16.09
N GLU A 441 -18.13 -7.01 -16.93
CA GLU A 441 -17.26 -5.96 -17.42
C GLU A 441 -17.63 -4.63 -16.74
N ILE A 442 -16.63 -3.91 -16.18
CA ILE A 442 -16.86 -2.60 -15.55
C ILE A 442 -16.79 -1.54 -16.64
N VAL A 443 -17.90 -0.84 -16.85
CA VAL A 443 -18.01 0.22 -17.84
C VAL A 443 -18.00 1.58 -17.15
N VAL A 444 -17.14 2.48 -17.63
CA VAL A 444 -17.10 3.89 -17.19
C VAL A 444 -17.80 4.74 -18.22
N PRO A 445 -18.92 5.40 -17.87
CA PRO A 445 -19.65 6.23 -18.82
C PRO A 445 -18.79 7.35 -19.40
N GLY A 446 -18.80 7.50 -20.72
CA GLY A 446 -18.06 8.56 -21.43
C GLY A 446 -16.55 8.32 -21.54
N PHE A 447 -16.03 7.20 -21.09
CA PHE A 447 -14.64 6.82 -21.29
C PHE A 447 -14.47 6.04 -22.59
N ASP A 448 -13.68 6.61 -23.51
CA ASP A 448 -13.28 5.94 -24.75
C ASP A 448 -11.87 5.35 -24.60
N GLN A 449 -11.82 4.05 -24.33
CA GLN A 449 -10.55 3.30 -24.22
C GLN A 449 -9.72 3.40 -25.51
N ALA A 450 -10.36 3.49 -26.68
CA ALA A 450 -9.68 3.52 -27.97
C ALA A 450 -8.88 4.81 -28.20
N ALA A 451 -9.14 5.87 -27.45
CA ALA A 451 -8.40 7.14 -27.52
C ALA A 451 -7.00 7.08 -26.87
N TYR A 452 -6.71 6.03 -26.10
CA TYR A 452 -5.46 5.90 -25.33
C TYR A 452 -4.64 4.71 -25.77
N HIS A 453 -3.36 4.75 -25.45
CA HIS A 453 -2.48 3.61 -25.51
C HIS A 453 -1.65 3.51 -24.23
N ALA A 454 -1.21 2.31 -23.91
CA ALA A 454 -0.26 2.04 -22.84
C ALA A 454 0.88 1.19 -23.40
N ASN A 455 2.09 1.71 -23.29
CA ASN A 455 3.30 1.05 -23.76
C ASN A 455 4.23 0.75 -22.60
N GLN A 456 5.09 -0.25 -22.76
CA GLN A 456 6.20 -0.52 -21.87
C GLN A 456 7.52 -0.27 -22.61
N VAL A 457 8.40 0.48 -21.98
CA VAL A 457 9.77 0.71 -22.45
C VAL A 457 10.77 0.32 -21.37
N PHE A 458 12.02 0.11 -21.74
CA PHE A 458 13.11 -0.20 -20.81
C PHE A 458 14.15 0.92 -20.87
N VAL A 459 14.42 1.52 -19.74
CA VAL A 459 15.34 2.65 -19.60
C VAL A 459 16.59 2.19 -18.88
N HIS A 460 17.77 2.57 -19.37
CA HIS A 460 19.02 2.28 -18.68
C HIS A 460 19.22 3.24 -17.51
N SER A 461 19.39 2.68 -16.33
CA SER A 461 19.84 3.41 -15.15
C SER A 461 21.31 3.79 -15.29
N LYS A 462 21.79 4.61 -14.36
CA LYS A 462 23.17 5.10 -14.29
C LYS A 462 24.24 3.99 -14.32
N ASP A 463 23.93 2.82 -13.75
CA ASP A 463 24.80 1.65 -13.71
C ASP A 463 24.55 0.65 -14.87
N GLY A 464 23.69 1.00 -15.83
CA GLY A 464 23.30 0.15 -16.94
C GLY A 464 22.15 -0.81 -16.69
N THR A 465 21.60 -0.85 -15.48
CA THR A 465 20.41 -1.66 -15.16
C THR A 465 19.21 -1.22 -16.00
N GLN A 466 18.52 -2.19 -16.62
CA GLN A 466 17.30 -1.90 -17.40
C GLN A 466 16.09 -1.78 -16.46
N VAL A 467 15.50 -0.60 -16.42
CA VAL A 467 14.33 -0.26 -15.60
C VAL A 467 13.09 -0.25 -16.49
N PRO A 468 12.08 -1.10 -16.21
CA PRO A 468 10.82 -1.07 -16.93
C PRO A 468 10.05 0.21 -16.61
N VAL A 469 9.43 0.78 -17.62
CA VAL A 469 8.59 1.97 -17.49
C VAL A 469 7.31 1.77 -18.31
N PHE A 470 6.17 1.93 -17.66
CA PHE A 470 4.90 2.02 -18.37
C PHE A 470 4.58 3.48 -18.69
N ILE A 471 4.10 3.73 -19.91
CA ILE A 471 3.69 5.04 -20.40
C ILE A 471 2.27 4.94 -20.92
N MET A 472 1.34 5.68 -20.31
CA MET A 472 -0.03 5.82 -20.77
C MET A 472 -0.23 7.24 -21.31
N ALA A 473 -0.70 7.35 -22.53
CA ALA A 473 -0.94 8.62 -23.20
C ALA A 473 -2.10 8.56 -24.19
N ARG A 474 -2.57 9.71 -24.65
CA ARG A 474 -3.47 9.80 -25.78
C ARG A 474 -2.76 9.35 -27.07
N LYS A 475 -3.50 8.74 -27.99
CA LYS A 475 -2.95 8.25 -29.28
C LYS A 475 -2.49 9.37 -30.22
N ASP A 476 -3.02 10.56 -30.05
CA ASP A 476 -2.67 11.74 -30.83
C ASP A 476 -1.47 12.54 -30.28
N LEU A 477 -0.76 11.98 -29.28
CA LEU A 477 0.42 12.58 -28.67
C LEU A 477 1.55 12.79 -29.69
N VAL A 478 2.10 14.00 -29.72
CA VAL A 478 3.29 14.35 -30.52
C VAL A 478 4.48 14.51 -29.59
N LEU A 479 5.59 13.78 -29.85
CA LEU A 479 6.79 13.82 -29.01
C LEU A 479 7.64 15.06 -29.34
N ASP A 480 7.21 16.22 -28.85
CA ASP A 480 7.89 17.51 -29.04
C ASP A 480 8.40 18.14 -27.75
N GLY A 481 8.29 17.43 -26.63
CA GLY A 481 8.71 17.88 -25.30
C GLY A 481 7.74 18.87 -24.63
N SER A 482 6.59 19.18 -25.22
CA SER A 482 5.69 20.21 -24.71
C SER A 482 4.66 19.71 -23.71
N HIS A 483 4.47 18.38 -23.57
CA HIS A 483 3.41 17.80 -22.78
C HIS A 483 3.71 17.79 -21.28
N PRO A 484 2.72 18.12 -20.43
CA PRO A 484 2.82 17.83 -19.02
C PRO A 484 2.92 16.31 -18.81
N CYS A 485 3.76 15.88 -17.89
CA CYS A 485 3.99 14.47 -17.58
C CYS A 485 3.92 14.24 -16.08
N LEU A 486 3.33 13.13 -15.67
CA LEU A 486 3.30 12.66 -14.28
C LEU A 486 4.03 11.33 -14.19
N LEU A 487 5.18 11.34 -13.54
CA LEU A 487 5.99 10.15 -13.28
C LEU A 487 5.74 9.67 -11.85
N PHE A 488 5.22 8.45 -11.72
CA PHE A 488 4.94 7.79 -10.44
C PHE A 488 6.00 6.73 -10.13
N GLY A 489 6.41 6.65 -8.86
CA GLY A 489 7.34 5.62 -8.39
C GLY A 489 7.11 5.21 -6.93
N TYR A 490 7.66 4.02 -6.58
CA TYR A 490 7.61 3.50 -5.22
C TYR A 490 8.97 2.97 -4.76
N GLY A 491 9.43 1.82 -5.27
CA GLY A 491 10.79 1.29 -5.08
C GLY A 491 11.10 0.86 -3.65
N GLY A 492 10.33 -0.04 -3.06
CA GLY A 492 10.63 -0.57 -1.75
C GLY A 492 9.77 -1.79 -1.36
N TYR A 493 10.20 -2.48 -0.32
CA TYR A 493 9.50 -3.62 0.30
C TYR A 493 9.18 -4.78 -0.66
N GLY A 494 9.83 -4.85 -1.81
CA GLY A 494 9.50 -5.82 -2.85
C GLY A 494 8.07 -5.67 -3.39
N VAL A 495 7.48 -4.47 -3.34
CA VAL A 495 6.16 -4.19 -3.90
C VAL A 495 6.29 -3.93 -5.39
N SER A 496 5.62 -4.77 -6.19
CA SER A 496 5.58 -4.62 -7.64
C SER A 496 4.49 -3.64 -8.06
N LEU A 497 4.84 -2.67 -8.90
CA LEU A 497 3.88 -1.77 -9.53
C LEU A 497 3.41 -2.38 -10.85
N THR A 498 2.12 -2.69 -10.94
CA THR A 498 1.51 -3.32 -12.12
C THR A 498 0.48 -2.41 -12.77
N PRO A 499 0.18 -2.57 -14.09
CA PRO A 499 -0.81 -1.75 -14.78
C PRO A 499 -2.19 -1.87 -14.14
N SER A 500 -2.70 -0.80 -13.54
CA SER A 500 -4.02 -0.75 -12.92
C SER A 500 -4.82 0.46 -13.38
N PHE A 501 -6.14 0.29 -13.47
CA PHE A 501 -7.03 1.38 -13.85
C PHE A 501 -7.22 2.38 -12.70
N ASP A 502 -7.12 3.64 -13.05
CA ASP A 502 -7.48 4.76 -12.18
C ASP A 502 -8.15 5.84 -13.04
N ILE A 503 -9.46 6.02 -12.87
CA ILE A 503 -10.24 7.00 -13.65
C ILE A 503 -9.72 8.43 -13.46
N THR A 504 -9.12 8.73 -12.32
CA THR A 504 -8.56 10.06 -12.07
C THR A 504 -7.38 10.37 -12.99
N ARG A 505 -6.57 9.36 -13.32
CA ARG A 505 -5.46 9.48 -14.30
C ARG A 505 -6.00 9.69 -15.73
N VAL A 506 -7.12 9.06 -16.04
CA VAL A 506 -7.80 9.28 -17.34
C VAL A 506 -8.30 10.72 -17.44
N VAL A 507 -8.91 11.25 -16.38
CA VAL A 507 -9.33 12.67 -16.33
C VAL A 507 -8.14 13.61 -16.53
N LEU A 508 -7.00 13.29 -15.91
CA LEU A 508 -5.76 14.04 -16.05
C LEU A 508 -5.25 14.03 -17.51
N ALA A 509 -5.19 12.85 -18.10
CA ALA A 509 -4.75 12.69 -19.49
C ALA A 509 -5.71 13.34 -20.50
N HIS A 510 -7.03 13.27 -20.24
CA HIS A 510 -8.03 13.81 -21.14
C HIS A 510 -8.08 15.35 -21.09
N HIS A 511 -8.22 15.91 -19.89
CA HIS A 511 -8.50 17.33 -19.72
C HIS A 511 -7.28 18.22 -19.54
N LEU A 512 -6.11 17.64 -19.22
CA LEU A 512 -4.86 18.38 -19.05
C LEU A 512 -3.75 17.88 -19.98
N GLY A 513 -4.01 16.90 -20.83
CA GLY A 513 -3.05 16.36 -21.78
C GLY A 513 -1.83 15.69 -21.11
N VAL A 514 -1.98 15.24 -19.87
CA VAL A 514 -0.87 14.67 -19.09
C VAL A 514 -0.52 13.28 -19.58
N VAL A 515 0.76 13.06 -19.86
CA VAL A 515 1.35 11.72 -20.05
C VAL A 515 1.56 11.11 -18.68
N PHE A 516 1.00 9.93 -18.43
CA PHE A 516 1.17 9.23 -17.15
C PHE A 516 2.21 8.11 -17.29
N CYS A 517 3.20 8.08 -16.38
CA CYS A 517 4.26 7.10 -16.39
C CYS A 517 4.40 6.41 -15.03
N ILE A 518 4.72 5.12 -15.04
CA ILE A 518 5.13 4.36 -13.85
C ILE A 518 6.54 3.83 -14.07
N ALA A 519 7.45 4.16 -13.15
CA ALA A 519 8.79 3.59 -13.12
C ALA A 519 8.83 2.38 -12.20
N ASN A 520 9.15 1.21 -12.73
CA ASN A 520 9.33 -0.04 -12.01
C ASN A 520 10.77 -0.16 -11.51
N ILE A 521 11.13 0.69 -10.54
CA ILE A 521 12.51 0.84 -10.06
C ILE A 521 12.91 -0.27 -9.10
N ARG A 522 14.22 -0.48 -8.93
CA ARG A 522 14.78 -1.38 -7.93
C ARG A 522 14.22 -1.06 -6.53
N GLY A 523 14.21 -2.05 -5.64
CA GLY A 523 13.49 -2.01 -4.37
C GLY A 523 12.08 -2.57 -4.45
N GLY A 524 11.46 -2.60 -5.65
CA GLY A 524 10.22 -3.33 -5.95
C GLY A 524 10.43 -4.85 -6.05
N GLY A 525 9.36 -5.58 -6.36
CA GLY A 525 9.36 -7.04 -6.50
C GLY A 525 9.29 -7.56 -7.94
N GLU A 526 9.34 -6.68 -8.92
CA GLU A 526 9.04 -6.97 -10.33
C GLU A 526 9.90 -8.09 -10.91
N TYR A 527 11.13 -8.25 -10.41
CA TYR A 527 12.05 -9.31 -10.78
C TYR A 527 12.53 -10.15 -9.58
N GLY A 528 11.74 -10.17 -8.50
CA GLY A 528 11.98 -10.97 -7.32
C GLY A 528 12.87 -10.32 -6.27
N GLU A 529 13.43 -11.14 -5.38
CA GLU A 529 14.14 -10.66 -4.20
C GLU A 529 15.47 -9.96 -4.53
N GLU A 530 16.16 -10.37 -5.59
CA GLU A 530 17.39 -9.68 -6.03
C GLU A 530 17.10 -8.23 -6.46
N TRP A 531 15.97 -8.00 -7.14
CA TRP A 531 15.52 -6.66 -7.53
C TRP A 531 15.19 -5.80 -6.31
N HIS A 532 14.53 -6.40 -5.31
CA HIS A 532 14.23 -5.76 -4.03
C HIS A 532 15.51 -5.39 -3.28
N GLN A 533 16.43 -6.33 -3.09
CA GLN A 533 17.67 -6.10 -2.35
C GLN A 533 18.59 -5.10 -3.03
N ALA A 534 18.55 -5.03 -4.36
CA ALA A 534 19.30 -4.03 -5.12
C ALA A 534 18.81 -2.57 -4.89
N GLY A 535 17.70 -2.38 -4.19
CA GLY A 535 17.14 -1.06 -3.84
C GLY A 535 16.81 -0.91 -2.35
N SER A 536 17.39 -1.72 -1.46
CA SER A 536 17.17 -1.65 -0.01
C SER A 536 18.48 -1.42 0.75
N LEU A 537 18.39 -1.01 2.01
CA LEU A 537 19.53 -0.76 2.90
C LEU A 537 20.57 0.17 2.24
N GLY A 538 21.85 -0.22 2.26
CA GLY A 538 22.94 0.53 1.64
C GLY A 538 22.82 0.72 0.12
N ASN A 539 21.94 -0.06 -0.54
CA ASN A 539 21.68 0.04 -1.99
C ASN A 539 20.53 1.01 -2.32
N LYS A 540 19.93 1.69 -1.33
CA LYS A 540 18.74 2.54 -1.53
C LYS A 540 18.95 3.65 -2.56
N GLN A 541 20.18 4.13 -2.76
CA GLN A 541 20.50 5.13 -3.79
C GLN A 541 20.14 4.63 -5.20
N ASN A 542 20.18 3.32 -5.46
CA ASN A 542 19.81 2.78 -6.77
C ASN A 542 18.35 3.07 -7.14
N CYS A 543 17.43 3.14 -6.14
CA CYS A 543 16.05 3.54 -6.40
C CYS A 543 15.97 4.97 -6.95
N PHE A 544 16.73 5.89 -6.37
CA PHE A 544 16.78 7.29 -6.77
C PHE A 544 17.44 7.45 -8.13
N ASP A 545 18.56 6.76 -8.37
CA ASP A 545 19.28 6.77 -9.66
C ASP A 545 18.40 6.22 -10.78
N ASP A 546 17.66 5.12 -10.55
CA ASP A 546 16.70 4.56 -11.50
C ASP A 546 15.61 5.57 -11.85
N PHE A 547 15.00 6.18 -10.84
CA PHE A 547 13.89 7.13 -11.02
C PHE A 547 14.35 8.41 -11.74
N ILE A 548 15.53 8.92 -11.41
CA ILE A 548 16.15 10.08 -12.07
C ILE A 548 16.46 9.73 -13.54
N SER A 549 17.02 8.54 -13.81
CA SER A 549 17.31 8.09 -15.18
C SER A 549 16.04 7.98 -16.02
N VAL A 550 14.93 7.52 -15.44
CA VAL A 550 13.63 7.50 -16.13
C VAL A 550 13.15 8.93 -16.43
N ALA A 551 13.29 9.86 -15.49
CA ALA A 551 12.95 11.26 -15.73
C ALA A 551 13.77 11.87 -16.88
N GLU A 552 15.08 11.64 -16.90
CA GLU A 552 15.98 12.08 -17.98
C GLU A 552 15.61 11.47 -19.33
N HIS A 553 15.23 10.18 -19.34
CA HIS A 553 14.75 9.50 -20.55
C HIS A 553 13.47 10.14 -21.10
N LEU A 554 12.47 10.40 -20.24
CA LEU A 554 11.20 11.02 -20.65
C LEU A 554 11.43 12.41 -21.27
N ILE A 555 12.40 13.17 -20.74
CA ILE A 555 12.78 14.48 -21.28
C ILE A 555 13.52 14.30 -22.63
N SER A 556 14.54 13.47 -22.68
CA SER A 556 15.36 13.31 -23.90
C SER A 556 14.61 12.65 -25.05
N SER A 557 13.59 11.83 -24.75
CA SER A 557 12.72 11.19 -25.75
C SER A 557 11.55 12.07 -26.21
N GLY A 558 11.45 13.31 -25.74
CA GLY A 558 10.45 14.27 -26.19
C GLY A 558 9.06 14.07 -25.60
N TYR A 559 8.88 13.24 -24.56
CA TYR A 559 7.59 13.15 -23.87
C TYR A 559 7.27 14.41 -23.08
N THR A 560 8.28 15.07 -22.52
CA THR A 560 8.14 16.25 -21.66
C THR A 560 9.43 17.06 -21.61
N ASN A 561 9.46 18.08 -20.76
CA ASN A 561 10.65 18.83 -20.40
C ASN A 561 10.68 19.08 -18.88
N PRO A 562 11.81 19.55 -18.30
CA PRO A 562 11.90 19.74 -16.84
C PRO A 562 10.80 20.59 -16.24
N SER A 563 10.36 21.65 -16.92
CA SER A 563 9.30 22.55 -16.41
C SER A 563 7.88 21.93 -16.50
N LYS A 564 7.73 20.82 -17.22
CA LYS A 564 6.47 20.11 -17.45
C LYS A 564 6.42 18.74 -16.77
N LEU A 565 7.47 18.32 -16.08
CA LEU A 565 7.55 17.03 -15.42
C LEU A 565 7.15 17.14 -13.94
N CYS A 566 6.08 16.45 -13.56
CA CYS A 566 5.70 16.21 -12.17
C CYS A 566 6.15 14.83 -11.73
N ILE A 567 6.62 14.71 -10.50
CA ILE A 567 6.91 13.43 -9.85
C ILE A 567 5.98 13.20 -8.66
N GLU A 568 5.50 11.97 -8.51
CA GLU A 568 4.56 11.59 -7.44
C GLU A 568 4.95 10.24 -6.82
N GLY A 569 4.82 10.14 -5.50
CA GLY A 569 5.00 8.89 -4.78
C GLY A 569 4.43 8.96 -3.37
N GLY A 570 4.02 7.81 -2.82
CA GLY A 570 3.43 7.73 -1.50
C GLY A 570 4.18 6.74 -0.58
N SER A 571 4.16 6.99 0.74
CA SER A 571 4.84 6.14 1.72
C SER A 571 6.34 6.06 1.41
N ASN A 572 6.91 4.88 1.17
CA ASN A 572 8.28 4.76 0.65
C ASN A 572 8.49 5.57 -0.65
N GLY A 573 7.47 5.64 -1.53
CA GLY A 573 7.50 6.52 -2.70
C GLY A 573 7.55 8.00 -2.34
N GLY A 574 6.97 8.43 -1.22
CA GLY A 574 7.12 9.79 -0.70
C GLY A 574 8.55 10.11 -0.28
N THR A 575 9.25 9.15 0.33
CA THR A 575 10.69 9.23 0.63
C THR A 575 11.53 9.34 -0.66
N LEU A 576 11.17 8.55 -1.69
CA LEU A 576 11.75 8.64 -3.03
C LEU A 576 11.65 10.08 -3.59
N ILE A 577 10.46 10.67 -3.55
CA ILE A 577 10.23 12.03 -4.06
C ILE A 577 11.05 13.04 -3.26
N GLY A 578 11.04 12.95 -1.91
CA GLY A 578 11.83 13.83 -1.04
C GLY A 578 13.33 13.79 -1.33
N ALA A 579 13.87 12.59 -1.57
CA ALA A 579 15.28 12.43 -1.95
C ALA A 579 15.58 12.97 -3.35
N CYS A 580 14.70 12.72 -4.33
CA CYS A 580 14.90 13.15 -5.72
C CYS A 580 14.88 14.67 -5.87
N ILE A 581 13.98 15.40 -5.19
CA ILE A 581 13.95 16.87 -5.25
C ILE A 581 15.18 17.52 -4.61
N ASN A 582 15.80 16.85 -3.61
CA ASN A 582 17.05 17.30 -3.03
C ASN A 582 18.24 17.06 -3.97
N GLN A 583 18.27 15.91 -4.66
CA GLN A 583 19.38 15.49 -5.50
C GLN A 583 19.36 16.18 -6.88
N ARG A 584 18.18 16.31 -7.50
CA ARG A 584 18.03 16.83 -8.86
C ARG A 584 16.84 17.80 -8.98
N PRO A 585 16.85 18.92 -8.26
CA PRO A 585 15.78 19.93 -8.34
C PRO A 585 15.62 20.52 -9.76
N ASP A 586 16.64 20.44 -10.59
CA ASP A 586 16.69 20.93 -11.96
C ASP A 586 15.80 20.14 -12.94
N LEU A 587 15.44 18.90 -12.61
CA LEU A 587 14.69 18.01 -13.52
C LEU A 587 13.17 18.13 -13.41
N PHE A 588 12.65 18.77 -12.37
CA PHE A 588 11.23 18.68 -12.04
C PHE A 588 10.55 20.04 -11.94
N GLY A 589 9.39 20.19 -12.57
CA GLY A 589 8.52 21.37 -12.43
C GLY A 589 7.58 21.29 -11.24
N CYS A 590 7.18 20.06 -10.86
CA CYS A 590 6.26 19.79 -9.76
C CYS A 590 6.65 18.51 -9.02
N ALA A 591 6.35 18.44 -7.71
CA ALA A 591 6.56 17.26 -6.89
C ALA A 591 5.43 17.09 -5.87
N LEU A 592 4.90 15.85 -5.78
CA LEU A 592 3.89 15.44 -4.81
C LEU A 592 4.44 14.29 -3.97
N ALA A 593 4.67 14.51 -2.68
CA ALA A 593 5.13 13.49 -1.75
C ALA A 593 4.05 13.20 -0.71
N HIS A 594 3.47 11.99 -0.78
CA HIS A 594 2.40 11.57 0.11
C HIS A 594 2.96 10.74 1.27
N ALA A 595 2.77 11.20 2.50
CA ALA A 595 3.06 10.48 3.74
C ALA A 595 4.42 9.74 3.72
N GLY A 596 5.49 10.42 3.27
CA GLY A 596 6.82 9.85 3.15
C GLY A 596 7.56 9.81 4.49
N VAL A 597 8.45 8.83 4.63
CA VAL A 597 9.42 8.79 5.73
C VAL A 597 10.53 9.79 5.42
N MET A 598 10.50 10.96 6.04
CA MET A 598 11.38 12.08 5.70
C MET A 598 12.57 12.23 6.65
N ASP A 599 12.43 11.81 7.90
CA ASP A 599 13.49 11.75 8.90
C ASP A 599 14.02 10.33 9.01
N MET A 600 15.06 10.02 8.24
CA MET A 600 15.64 8.67 8.18
C MET A 600 16.45 8.30 9.42
N LEU A 601 16.75 9.27 10.28
CA LEU A 601 17.52 9.00 11.50
C LEU A 601 16.64 8.63 12.69
N ARG A 602 15.36 9.01 12.67
CA ARG A 602 14.47 8.83 13.82
C ARG A 602 13.21 8.01 13.54
N TYR A 603 12.93 7.62 12.30
CA TYR A 603 11.67 6.95 11.92
C TYR A 603 11.34 5.71 12.77
N HIS A 604 12.35 4.96 13.17
CA HIS A 604 12.20 3.73 13.96
C HIS A 604 11.75 3.96 15.41
N LYS A 605 11.71 5.22 15.86
CA LYS A 605 11.31 5.63 17.20
C LYS A 605 9.80 5.90 17.32
N PHE A 606 9.03 5.74 16.25
CA PHE A 606 7.59 6.05 16.21
C PHE A 606 6.77 4.85 15.76
N THR A 607 5.60 4.67 16.38
CA THR A 607 4.56 3.69 16.07
C THR A 607 5.10 2.33 15.58
N ILE A 608 5.02 2.04 14.28
CA ILE A 608 5.48 0.80 13.65
C ILE A 608 6.80 0.98 12.89
N GLY A 609 7.47 2.13 13.02
CA GLY A 609 8.69 2.43 12.27
C GLY A 609 9.81 1.40 12.43
N HIS A 610 9.88 0.73 13.58
CA HIS A 610 10.83 -0.37 13.80
C HIS A 610 10.65 -1.53 12.81
N ALA A 611 9.46 -1.69 12.20
CA ALA A 611 9.21 -2.72 11.20
C ALA A 611 9.94 -2.45 9.87
N TRP A 612 10.44 -1.25 9.64
CA TRP A 612 11.09 -0.84 8.39
C TRP A 612 12.62 -0.93 8.45
N LEU A 613 13.17 -1.42 9.56
CA LEU A 613 14.62 -1.58 9.73
C LEU A 613 15.25 -2.50 8.67
N SER A 614 14.51 -3.48 8.18
CA SER A 614 14.96 -4.38 7.11
C SER A 614 15.03 -3.73 5.74
N GLU A 615 14.28 -2.65 5.53
CA GLU A 615 14.26 -1.89 4.27
C GLU A 615 15.28 -0.76 4.28
N PHE A 616 15.35 -0.01 5.38
CA PHE A 616 16.14 1.22 5.47
C PHE A 616 17.40 1.10 6.31
N GLY A 617 17.45 0.19 7.31
CA GLY A 617 18.51 0.13 8.31
C GLY A 617 18.20 1.00 9.55
N CYS A 618 19.12 1.08 10.48
CA CYS A 618 18.95 1.76 11.76
C CYS A 618 20.08 2.76 12.02
N SER A 619 19.76 4.02 12.26
CA SER A 619 20.74 5.06 12.58
C SER A 619 21.52 4.80 13.88
N ASP A 620 21.02 3.90 14.76
CA ASP A 620 21.72 3.48 15.96
C ASP A 620 22.93 2.56 15.64
N LYS A 621 23.05 2.09 14.38
CA LYS A 621 24.21 1.37 13.86
C LYS A 621 25.05 2.32 12.99
N GLU A 622 26.35 2.34 13.22
CA GLU A 622 27.26 3.27 12.55
C GLU A 622 27.26 3.11 11.03
N ASP A 623 27.34 1.87 10.54
CA ASP A 623 27.34 1.59 9.10
C ASP A 623 26.02 2.06 8.44
N ASP A 624 24.88 1.81 9.09
CA ASP A 624 23.57 2.22 8.59
C ASP A 624 23.41 3.75 8.63
N PHE A 625 23.87 4.40 9.70
CA PHE A 625 23.84 5.87 9.79
C PHE A 625 24.54 6.52 8.61
N HIS A 626 25.69 6.00 8.19
CA HIS A 626 26.49 6.59 7.12
C HIS A 626 25.81 6.56 5.76
N TYR A 627 24.96 5.61 5.45
CA TYR A 627 24.18 5.68 4.20
C TYR A 627 22.83 6.37 4.39
N LEU A 628 22.19 6.26 5.56
CA LEU A 628 20.92 6.93 5.84
C LEU A 628 21.01 8.46 5.74
N ILE A 629 22.05 9.05 6.34
CA ILE A 629 22.24 10.50 6.35
C ILE A 629 22.44 11.05 4.93
N LYS A 630 23.01 10.28 4.01
CA LYS A 630 23.31 10.71 2.64
C LYS A 630 22.06 11.00 1.81
N TYR A 631 20.95 10.30 2.07
CA TYR A 631 19.72 10.48 1.30
C TYR A 631 18.52 10.94 2.13
N SER A 632 18.64 11.00 3.46
CA SER A 632 17.54 11.44 4.32
C SER A 632 16.95 12.77 3.84
N PRO A 633 15.66 12.80 3.42
CA PRO A 633 15.08 14.01 2.84
C PRO A 633 15.21 15.24 3.75
N LEU A 634 14.97 15.05 5.05
CA LEU A 634 15.05 16.11 6.05
C LEU A 634 16.45 16.73 6.17
N HIS A 635 17.49 15.91 6.05
CA HIS A 635 18.88 16.33 6.34
C HIS A 635 19.66 16.78 5.10
N ASN A 636 19.08 16.69 3.89
CA ASN A 636 19.75 17.04 2.64
C ASN A 636 19.10 18.21 1.89
N VAL A 637 18.27 19.00 2.57
CA VAL A 637 17.73 20.22 1.99
C VAL A 637 18.87 21.24 1.84
N LYS A 638 19.02 21.76 0.63
CA LYS A 638 20.06 22.76 0.31
C LYS A 638 19.55 23.76 -0.72
N ARG A 639 20.20 24.91 -0.79
CA ARG A 639 19.90 25.95 -1.77
C ARG A 639 20.55 25.63 -3.11
N PRO A 640 19.80 25.20 -4.14
CA PRO A 640 20.40 24.74 -5.38
C PRO A 640 21.14 25.86 -6.16
N TRP A 641 20.81 27.12 -5.91
CA TRP A 641 21.46 28.27 -6.56
C TRP A 641 22.83 28.65 -5.97
N GLU A 642 23.26 28.05 -4.85
CA GLU A 642 24.57 28.28 -4.26
C GLU A 642 25.65 27.44 -4.93
N ASP A 643 25.32 26.19 -5.30
CA ASP A 643 26.28 25.21 -5.84
C ASP A 643 26.30 25.16 -7.38
N ALA A 644 25.32 25.76 -8.07
CA ALA A 644 25.17 25.61 -9.51
C ALA A 644 25.74 26.82 -10.29
N PRO A 645 26.41 26.58 -11.43
CA PRO A 645 26.82 27.67 -12.35
C PRO A 645 25.59 28.38 -12.95
N ILE A 646 24.42 27.74 -12.97
CA ILE A 646 23.15 28.31 -13.45
C ILE A 646 22.36 28.85 -12.25
N ARG A 647 22.38 30.14 -12.06
CA ARG A 647 21.74 30.86 -10.93
C ARG A 647 20.20 30.79 -10.87
N SER A 648 19.54 30.13 -11.83
CA SER A 648 18.08 30.07 -11.94
C SER A 648 17.45 28.78 -11.39
N ILE A 649 18.25 27.81 -10.91
CA ILE A 649 17.73 26.56 -10.38
C ILE A 649 17.07 26.81 -9.03
N GLN A 650 15.85 26.29 -8.86
CA GLN A 650 15.09 26.29 -7.62
C GLN A 650 14.41 24.90 -7.43
N TYR A 651 13.88 24.65 -6.24
CA TYR A 651 13.07 23.44 -6.05
C TYR A 651 11.80 23.52 -6.91
N PRO A 652 11.29 22.35 -7.34
CA PRO A 652 10.01 22.29 -8.03
C PRO A 652 8.89 22.85 -7.16
N SER A 653 7.77 23.22 -7.76
CA SER A 653 6.53 23.43 -7.01
C SER A 653 6.23 22.16 -6.22
N THR A 654 6.27 22.22 -4.89
CA THR A 654 6.25 21.04 -4.03
C THR A 654 5.03 21.03 -3.11
N MET A 655 4.26 19.96 -3.14
CA MET A 655 3.20 19.70 -2.17
C MET A 655 3.56 18.47 -1.35
N LEU A 656 3.72 18.63 -0.05
CA LEU A 656 3.92 17.54 0.91
C LEU A 656 2.57 17.21 1.56
N LEU A 657 2.15 15.96 1.46
CA LEU A 657 0.84 15.52 1.93
C LEU A 657 0.98 14.56 3.11
N THR A 658 0.13 14.73 4.11
CA THR A 658 -0.01 13.80 5.25
C THR A 658 -1.43 13.86 5.80
N ALA A 659 -1.69 13.13 6.87
CA ALA A 659 -2.99 13.07 7.53
C ALA A 659 -2.82 12.98 9.06
N ASP A 660 -3.75 13.54 9.80
CA ASP A 660 -3.67 13.65 11.27
C ASP A 660 -3.82 12.31 12.02
N HIS A 661 -4.44 11.30 11.38
CA HIS A 661 -4.58 9.94 11.89
C HIS A 661 -3.68 8.93 11.16
N ASP A 662 -2.59 9.40 10.55
CA ASP A 662 -1.59 8.52 9.97
C ASP A 662 -0.68 7.97 11.08
N ASP A 663 -1.13 6.89 11.71
CA ASP A 663 -0.40 6.16 12.74
C ASP A 663 0.53 5.07 12.18
N ARG A 664 0.73 5.06 10.87
CA ARG A 664 1.74 4.27 10.16
C ARG A 664 2.98 5.10 9.89
N VAL A 665 2.89 6.09 9.02
CA VAL A 665 3.94 7.09 8.79
C VAL A 665 3.48 8.41 9.41
N VAL A 666 3.88 8.62 10.64
CA VAL A 666 3.39 9.73 11.47
C VAL A 666 3.62 11.10 10.83
N PRO A 667 2.69 12.06 11.03
CA PRO A 667 2.70 13.36 10.33
C PRO A 667 3.96 14.19 10.55
N LEU A 668 4.68 13.97 11.66
CA LEU A 668 5.90 14.69 11.98
C LEU A 668 6.94 14.65 10.86
N HIS A 669 7.04 13.54 10.12
CA HIS A 669 7.97 13.42 8.99
C HIS A 669 7.72 14.51 7.94
N THR A 670 6.49 14.61 7.49
CA THR A 670 6.06 15.61 6.52
C THR A 670 6.20 17.03 7.08
N LEU A 671 5.79 17.26 8.33
CA LEU A 671 5.79 18.57 8.96
C LEU A 671 7.21 19.11 9.23
N LYS A 672 8.12 18.25 9.70
CA LYS A 672 9.54 18.61 9.91
C LYS A 672 10.21 18.97 8.57
N LEU A 673 9.98 18.16 7.51
CA LEU A 673 10.52 18.45 6.19
C LEU A 673 9.95 19.77 5.63
N LEU A 674 8.65 20.00 5.76
CA LEU A 674 8.00 21.24 5.32
C LEU A 674 8.61 22.48 5.99
N ALA A 675 8.76 22.43 7.32
CA ALA A 675 9.39 23.50 8.09
C ALA A 675 10.84 23.75 7.65
N THR A 676 11.60 22.66 7.41
CA THR A 676 13.00 22.74 6.97
C THR A 676 13.13 23.34 5.58
N ILE A 677 12.36 22.88 4.59
CA ILE A 677 12.42 23.40 3.22
C ILE A 677 12.02 24.87 3.21
N GLN A 678 10.92 25.25 3.89
CA GLN A 678 10.48 26.65 3.95
C GLN A 678 11.51 27.54 4.65
N HIS A 679 12.18 27.04 5.70
CA HIS A 679 13.25 27.79 6.36
C HIS A 679 14.44 27.98 5.42
N GLU A 680 15.01 26.88 4.93
CA GLU A 680 16.25 26.91 4.15
C GLU A 680 16.11 27.69 2.84
N LEU A 681 14.99 27.54 2.14
CA LEU A 681 14.82 28.12 0.82
C LEU A 681 14.12 29.48 0.83
N CYS A 682 13.29 29.78 1.84
CA CYS A 682 12.38 30.93 1.80
C CYS A 682 12.60 31.93 2.95
N THR A 683 12.46 31.49 4.21
CA THR A 683 12.34 32.44 5.33
C THR A 683 13.65 32.85 5.93
N SER A 684 14.72 32.07 5.85
CA SER A 684 16.05 32.40 6.35
C SER A 684 16.87 33.25 5.37
N VAL A 685 16.43 33.40 4.14
CA VAL A 685 17.16 34.07 3.05
C VAL A 685 16.54 35.43 2.75
N LYS A 686 17.30 36.51 2.96
CA LYS A 686 16.92 37.83 2.49
C LYS A 686 16.97 37.84 0.95
N ASN A 687 15.84 38.07 0.29
CA ASN A 687 15.69 37.95 -1.17
C ASN A 687 15.84 36.50 -1.68
N SER A 688 15.01 35.58 -1.14
CA SER A 688 14.93 34.20 -1.61
C SER A 688 14.70 34.12 -3.13
N ARG A 689 15.36 33.16 -3.76
CA ARG A 689 15.18 32.87 -5.18
C ARG A 689 14.12 31.77 -5.41
N GLN A 690 13.59 31.17 -4.34
CA GLN A 690 12.50 30.19 -4.40
C GLN A 690 11.18 30.90 -4.65
N ILE A 691 10.68 30.81 -5.87
CA ILE A 691 9.40 31.39 -6.28
C ILE A 691 8.33 30.29 -6.36
N ASN A 692 8.73 29.06 -6.73
CA ASN A 692 7.84 27.92 -6.77
C ASN A 692 7.28 27.62 -5.37
N PRO A 693 5.96 27.41 -5.22
CA PRO A 693 5.34 27.19 -3.92
C PRO A 693 5.82 25.88 -3.25
N ILE A 694 6.04 25.95 -1.95
CA ILE A 694 6.33 24.81 -1.06
C ILE A 694 5.22 24.73 -0.03
N ILE A 695 4.27 23.84 -0.20
CA ILE A 695 3.05 23.78 0.62
C ILE A 695 2.85 22.41 1.27
N GLY A 696 2.12 22.39 2.38
CA GLY A 696 1.73 21.20 3.09
C GLY A 696 0.22 21.01 3.07
N ARG A 697 -0.26 19.84 2.63
CA ARG A 697 -1.67 19.45 2.68
C ARG A 697 -1.88 18.38 3.76
N ILE A 698 -2.44 18.79 4.88
CA ILE A 698 -2.72 17.93 6.02
C ILE A 698 -4.22 17.60 6.02
N SER A 699 -4.56 16.33 5.78
CA SER A 699 -5.94 15.85 5.81
C SER A 699 -6.38 15.61 7.26
N SER A 700 -7.55 16.12 7.63
CA SER A 700 -8.16 15.82 8.93
C SER A 700 -8.98 14.54 8.87
N LYS A 701 -9.10 13.83 9.99
CA LYS A 701 -9.85 12.58 10.13
C LYS A 701 -9.50 11.57 9.02
N SER A 702 -8.23 11.46 8.72
CA SER A 702 -7.70 10.59 7.66
C SER A 702 -6.40 9.94 8.11
N GLY A 703 -6.15 8.71 7.64
CA GLY A 703 -4.94 7.94 7.92
C GLY A 703 -4.03 7.79 6.71
N HIS A 704 -3.28 6.68 6.67
CA HIS A 704 -2.27 6.40 5.63
C HIS A 704 -2.83 6.15 4.21
N GLY A 705 -4.14 6.28 4.01
CA GLY A 705 -4.82 6.11 2.73
C GLY A 705 -5.83 4.97 2.69
N CYS A 706 -5.74 4.02 3.59
CA CYS A 706 -6.73 2.96 3.71
C CYS A 706 -7.99 3.44 4.45
N GLY A 707 -9.19 3.02 3.99
CA GLY A 707 -10.45 3.43 4.59
C GLY A 707 -10.85 4.89 4.31
N THR A 708 -10.18 5.55 3.37
CA THR A 708 -10.53 6.90 2.92
C THR A 708 -11.85 6.88 2.16
N SER A 709 -12.78 7.80 2.50
CA SER A 709 -14.04 7.93 1.79
C SER A 709 -13.85 8.38 0.33
N THR A 710 -14.77 8.00 -0.54
CA THR A 710 -14.76 8.42 -1.95
C THR A 710 -14.65 9.95 -2.09
N GLN A 711 -15.41 10.72 -1.30
CA GLN A 711 -15.36 12.18 -1.35
C GLN A 711 -13.99 12.73 -0.92
N THR A 712 -13.44 12.24 0.19
CA THR A 712 -12.11 12.67 0.69
C THR A 712 -11.02 12.37 -0.34
N MET A 713 -11.13 11.24 -1.04
CA MET A 713 -10.19 10.88 -2.10
C MET A 713 -10.35 11.81 -3.32
N ILE A 714 -11.58 12.12 -3.75
CA ILE A 714 -11.84 13.06 -4.83
C ILE A 714 -11.27 14.45 -4.48
N ASP A 715 -11.53 14.95 -3.27
CA ASP A 715 -11.05 16.25 -2.81
C ASP A 715 -9.51 16.30 -2.80
N LYS A 716 -8.86 15.24 -2.33
CA LYS A 716 -7.40 15.12 -2.39
C LYS A 716 -6.88 15.15 -3.83
N ARG A 717 -7.53 14.42 -4.76
CA ARG A 717 -7.14 14.41 -6.18
C ARG A 717 -7.39 15.77 -6.85
N VAL A 718 -8.47 16.46 -6.51
CA VAL A 718 -8.76 17.83 -6.98
C VAL A 718 -7.61 18.75 -6.58
N ASP A 719 -7.20 18.74 -5.33
CA ASP A 719 -6.12 19.60 -4.83
C ASP A 719 -4.78 19.27 -5.52
N CYS A 720 -4.41 17.98 -5.60
CA CYS A 720 -3.19 17.54 -6.26
C CYS A 720 -3.16 17.94 -7.75
N TYR A 721 -4.24 17.67 -8.49
CA TYR A 721 -4.28 17.87 -9.92
C TYR A 721 -4.40 19.33 -10.31
N SER A 722 -5.08 20.13 -9.48
CA SER A 722 -5.10 21.59 -9.63
C SER A 722 -3.71 22.18 -9.44
N PHE A 723 -2.99 21.70 -8.44
CA PHE A 723 -1.62 22.10 -8.18
C PHE A 723 -0.66 21.71 -9.32
N ILE A 724 -0.79 20.48 -9.85
CA ILE A 724 -0.03 20.03 -11.04
C ILE A 724 -0.34 20.93 -12.23
N ALA A 725 -1.61 21.19 -12.51
CA ALA A 725 -2.02 21.99 -13.65
C ALA A 725 -1.44 23.41 -13.59
N GLU A 726 -1.50 24.05 -12.43
CA GLU A 726 -0.95 25.40 -12.21
C GLU A 726 0.58 25.37 -12.30
N ALA A 727 1.24 24.41 -11.62
CA ALA A 727 2.71 24.33 -11.58
C ALA A 727 3.31 24.08 -12.95
N LEU A 728 2.71 23.22 -13.75
CA LEU A 728 3.18 22.84 -15.08
C LEU A 728 2.63 23.76 -16.19
N GLY A 729 1.74 24.70 -15.87
CA GLY A 729 1.03 25.50 -16.86
C GLY A 729 0.30 24.62 -17.88
N ALA A 730 -0.38 23.55 -17.41
CA ALA A 730 -1.15 22.68 -18.26
C ALA A 730 -2.48 23.35 -18.65
N PRO A 731 -2.76 23.57 -19.94
CA PRO A 731 -4.01 24.18 -20.38
C PRO A 731 -5.16 23.18 -20.18
N TRP A 732 -6.35 23.71 -19.92
CA TRP A 732 -7.56 22.89 -19.91
C TRP A 732 -7.94 22.51 -21.34
N ILE A 733 -8.21 21.23 -21.57
CA ILE A 733 -8.73 20.66 -22.82
C ILE A 733 -10.19 20.24 -22.57
N ASP A 734 -11.12 20.73 -23.38
CA ASP A 734 -12.57 20.45 -23.26
C ASP A 734 -12.93 19.04 -23.71
#